data_e55727b85441b9aed9df215e69790f25
#
_entry.id   e55727b85441b9aed9df215e69790f25
#
_cell.length_a   1.000
_cell.length_b   1.000
_cell.length_c   1.000
_cell.angle_alpha   90.00
_cell.angle_beta   90.00
_cell.angle_gamma   90.00
#
_symmetry.space_group_name_H-M   'P 1'
#
loop_
_entity.id
_entity.type
_entity.pdbx_description
1 polymer ?
#
loop_
_entity_poly.entity_id
_entity_poly.type
_entity_poly.pdbx_seq_one_letter_code
_entity_poly.pdbx_strand_id
1 'polypeptide(L)'
;MEQKRFYITTPIYYPSDKLHIGHTYCTVATDAMARYKRLTGYDVMFLTGTDEHGQKIEDKAKAAGVTPQQFVDNIVCGEKGILDLWKLMNISNDRFIRTTDDYHVEAIQKIFRKMHDNGDIYKGKYVGKYCKPCESFWTESQLVDGKCPDCGREVEDAEEEAYFFKLSKYADRVQHLLEDTDFLLPDSRVNEMVNNFIKPGLEDLCVSRTSFTWGVPVDFDPGHVVYVWVDALFNYCTALGFMNEKYDDYDKFWPADVHFVGKEIVRFHSIIWPAMLMSMGMPLPKHVYGHGWLVMDGGKMSKSKGNVVDPYVLAERFGVDALRFFLLRTFPFGSDGNFSNELLINTINVDLANDLGNLVSRTTAMVEKYFGGTLPVERAEGEFDADLIAAASALRGKYEAEMEKFQFQNGLEAIFKVIQRANKYIDETAPWVLAKDEANRARLASVMYNLLETIRICTILLTPFIPASCEKIFARLGAAADCRDWDSAAEWGRLSASVTVHKGEAIFPRIDMEKALAELEAIQEAQKKAALPALETEPLTEEKVDFDTFCRSDFRVVKVKACEAVKKSDKLLRFTLDDGTGTDRQILSGIHKWYEPEQLVGKTLVAIVNLPPRKMMGLESCGMLLSATHTEKGQEVLNLIMVDDKIPAGAKLC
;
A
#
# COMPACT_ATOMS: atom_id res chain seq x y z
N MET A 1 21.27 27.34 21.12
CA MET A 1 21.71 26.14 20.38
C MET A 1 20.91 26.06 19.09
N GLU A 2 21.55 25.83 17.99
CA GLU A 2 20.85 25.61 16.71
C GLU A 2 19.96 24.38 16.84
N GLN A 3 18.68 24.50 16.46
CA GLN A 3 17.72 23.39 16.55
C GLN A 3 18.16 22.28 15.61
N LYS A 4 18.24 21.05 16.11
CA LYS A 4 18.58 19.89 15.26
C LYS A 4 17.50 19.70 14.22
N ARG A 5 17.90 19.45 12.98
CA ARG A 5 16.98 19.17 11.85
C ARG A 5 16.81 17.68 11.63
N PHE A 6 15.69 17.31 11.04
CA PHE A 6 15.41 15.94 10.63
C PHE A 6 14.51 15.94 9.37
N TYR A 7 15.00 15.40 8.28
CA TYR A 7 14.26 15.27 7.04
C TYR A 7 13.91 13.81 6.78
N ILE A 8 12.62 13.51 6.74
CA ILE A 8 12.07 12.17 6.52
C ILE A 8 11.05 12.18 5.38
N THR A 9 11.04 11.11 4.58
CA THR A 9 10.13 10.98 3.46
C THR A 9 9.46 9.61 3.38
N THR A 10 8.24 9.57 2.85
CA THR A 10 7.69 8.36 2.21
C THR A 10 8.22 8.25 0.78
N PRO A 11 7.97 7.14 0.05
CA PRO A 11 7.97 7.21 -1.41
C PRO A 11 6.82 8.10 -1.87
N ILE A 12 6.91 8.65 -3.06
CA ILE A 12 5.75 9.25 -3.71
C ILE A 12 4.91 8.13 -4.35
N TYR A 13 3.60 8.18 -4.14
CA TYR A 13 2.70 7.09 -4.49
C TYR A 13 2.17 7.22 -5.93
N TYR A 14 2.17 6.10 -6.66
CA TYR A 14 1.71 6.06 -8.04
C TYR A 14 0.18 6.03 -8.11
N PRO A 15 -0.51 7.12 -8.51
CA PRO A 15 -1.97 7.25 -8.43
C PRO A 15 -2.66 6.56 -9.61
N SER A 16 -2.28 5.34 -9.92
CA SER A 16 -2.97 4.54 -10.93
C SER A 16 -4.30 3.97 -10.43
N ASP A 17 -4.52 4.05 -9.12
CA ASP A 17 -5.73 3.62 -8.43
C ASP A 17 -5.74 4.12 -6.97
N LYS A 18 -6.86 3.94 -6.22
CA LYS A 18 -6.94 4.26 -4.78
C LYS A 18 -5.88 3.51 -3.98
N LEU A 19 -5.30 4.18 -2.98
CA LEU A 19 -4.32 3.58 -2.10
C LEU A 19 -4.97 2.52 -1.18
N HIS A 20 -4.17 1.57 -0.75
CA HIS A 20 -4.58 0.48 0.15
C HIS A 20 -3.76 0.50 1.45
N ILE A 21 -4.09 -0.40 2.37
CA ILE A 21 -3.49 -0.47 3.70
C ILE A 21 -1.95 -0.55 3.69
N GLY A 22 -1.34 -1.14 2.65
CA GLY A 22 0.12 -1.19 2.50
C GLY A 22 0.77 0.18 2.32
N HIS A 23 0.13 1.09 1.57
CA HIS A 23 0.59 2.48 1.44
C HIS A 23 0.39 3.24 2.77
N THR A 24 -0.75 2.99 3.43
CA THR A 24 -1.05 3.57 4.74
C THR A 24 -0.02 3.13 5.79
N TYR A 25 0.44 1.88 5.75
CA TYR A 25 1.48 1.36 6.65
C TYR A 25 2.78 2.17 6.58
N CYS A 26 3.31 2.39 5.37
CA CYS A 26 4.50 3.19 5.16
C CYS A 26 4.30 4.64 5.67
N THR A 27 3.18 5.27 5.29
CA THR A 27 2.92 6.67 5.64
C THR A 27 2.72 6.86 7.14
N VAL A 28 2.02 5.94 7.81
CA VAL A 28 1.84 5.98 9.28
C VAL A 28 3.15 5.75 10.01
N ALA A 29 4.03 4.88 9.52
CA ALA A 29 5.36 4.69 10.10
C ALA A 29 6.22 5.95 9.99
N THR A 30 6.19 6.60 8.80
CA THR A 30 6.89 7.86 8.57
C THR A 30 6.34 8.97 9.47
N ASP A 31 5.01 9.07 9.60
CA ASP A 31 4.36 10.05 10.47
C ASP A 31 4.69 9.82 11.96
N ALA A 32 4.70 8.57 12.41
CA ALA A 32 5.07 8.25 13.79
C ALA A 32 6.52 8.67 14.09
N MET A 33 7.46 8.44 13.17
CA MET A 33 8.84 8.89 13.31
C MET A 33 8.95 10.41 13.28
N ALA A 34 8.24 11.08 12.37
CA ALA A 34 8.22 12.55 12.30
C ALA A 34 7.69 13.17 13.60
N ARG A 35 6.58 12.62 14.15
CA ARG A 35 6.02 13.05 15.43
C ARG A 35 6.98 12.80 16.59
N TYR A 36 7.63 11.64 16.62
CA TYR A 36 8.66 11.34 17.63
C TYR A 36 9.80 12.35 17.58
N LYS A 37 10.35 12.65 16.40
CA LYS A 37 11.43 13.62 16.26
C LYS A 37 10.99 15.05 16.64
N ARG A 38 9.77 15.47 16.29
CA ARG A 38 9.22 16.76 16.77
C ARG A 38 9.10 16.79 18.29
N LEU A 39 8.59 15.72 18.87
CA LEU A 39 8.44 15.58 20.33
C LEU A 39 9.80 15.66 21.04
N THR A 40 10.86 15.15 20.41
CA THR A 40 12.25 15.23 20.91
C THR A 40 12.98 16.54 20.56
N GLY A 41 12.25 17.54 20.03
CA GLY A 41 12.76 18.90 19.81
C GLY A 41 13.46 19.15 18.47
N TYR A 42 13.38 18.23 17.52
CA TYR A 42 13.89 18.45 16.16
C TYR A 42 12.97 19.37 15.35
N ASP A 43 13.58 20.15 14.46
CA ASP A 43 12.88 20.79 13.36
C ASP A 43 12.75 19.76 12.23
N VAL A 44 11.52 19.34 11.97
CA VAL A 44 11.24 18.20 11.10
C VAL A 44 10.62 18.66 9.80
N MET A 45 11.15 18.18 8.68
CA MET A 45 10.51 18.20 7.37
C MET A 45 10.02 16.78 7.05
N PHE A 46 8.71 16.60 6.92
CA PHE A 46 8.10 15.37 6.49
C PHE A 46 7.47 15.56 5.10
N LEU A 47 8.06 14.92 4.10
CA LEU A 47 7.61 14.95 2.70
C LEU A 47 6.90 13.66 2.33
N THR A 48 5.75 13.80 1.68
CA THR A 48 5.06 12.73 0.92
C THR A 48 4.55 13.31 -0.40
N GLY A 49 4.00 12.49 -1.28
CA GLY A 49 3.51 12.98 -2.57
C GLY A 49 3.02 11.89 -3.51
N THR A 50 2.86 12.26 -4.77
CA THR A 50 2.40 11.38 -5.84
C THR A 50 3.30 11.44 -7.07
N ASP A 51 3.57 10.25 -7.63
CA ASP A 51 4.26 10.04 -8.91
C ASP A 51 3.19 9.89 -10.00
N GLU A 52 2.99 10.92 -10.82
CA GLU A 52 1.80 11.07 -11.65
C GLU A 52 2.05 10.85 -13.15
N HIS A 53 3.29 10.71 -13.57
CA HIS A 53 3.66 10.51 -14.96
C HIS A 53 3.74 9.01 -15.35
N GLY A 54 3.86 8.74 -16.65
CA GLY A 54 4.11 7.42 -17.20
C GLY A 54 2.98 6.82 -18.04
N GLN A 55 3.34 5.81 -18.82
CA GLN A 55 2.47 5.18 -19.80
C GLN A 55 1.20 4.58 -19.18
N LYS A 56 1.32 3.98 -18.00
CA LYS A 56 0.18 3.34 -17.31
C LYS A 56 -0.91 4.34 -16.92
N ILE A 57 -0.54 5.57 -16.54
CA ILE A 57 -1.50 6.66 -16.28
C ILE A 57 -2.16 7.09 -17.57
N GLU A 58 -1.36 7.31 -18.64
CA GLU A 58 -1.88 7.69 -19.97
C GLU A 58 -2.90 6.67 -20.49
N ASP A 59 -2.58 5.37 -20.41
CA ASP A 59 -3.48 4.29 -20.83
C ASP A 59 -4.78 4.25 -20.01
N LYS A 60 -4.69 4.42 -18.69
CA LYS A 60 -5.86 4.43 -17.82
C LYS A 60 -6.75 5.65 -18.04
N ALA A 61 -6.15 6.82 -18.24
CA ALA A 61 -6.87 8.04 -18.57
C ALA A 61 -7.62 7.88 -19.89
N LYS A 62 -6.94 7.34 -20.92
CA LYS A 62 -7.56 7.03 -22.22
C LYS A 62 -8.73 6.05 -22.08
N ALA A 63 -8.55 4.98 -21.29
CA ALA A 63 -9.63 4.02 -21.02
C ALA A 63 -10.81 4.64 -20.27
N ALA A 64 -10.56 5.63 -19.42
CA ALA A 64 -11.60 6.39 -18.70
C ALA A 64 -12.21 7.54 -19.50
N GLY A 65 -11.70 7.85 -20.70
CA GLY A 65 -12.19 8.94 -21.56
C GLY A 65 -11.89 10.34 -21.01
N VAL A 66 -10.82 10.50 -20.21
CA VAL A 66 -10.39 11.77 -19.62
C VAL A 66 -8.93 12.06 -19.96
N THR A 67 -8.46 13.29 -19.70
CA THR A 67 -7.04 13.60 -19.81
C THR A 67 -6.24 12.95 -18.68
N PRO A 68 -4.93 12.67 -18.88
CA PRO A 68 -4.08 12.14 -17.79
C PRO A 68 -4.10 13.04 -16.54
N GLN A 69 -4.07 14.37 -16.70
CA GLN A 69 -4.16 15.30 -15.58
C GLN A 69 -5.48 15.15 -14.81
N GLN A 70 -6.62 15.12 -15.51
CA GLN A 70 -7.93 14.90 -14.88
C GLN A 70 -7.99 13.55 -14.17
N PHE A 71 -7.37 12.52 -14.73
CA PHE A 71 -7.32 11.19 -14.13
C PHE A 71 -6.59 11.21 -12.78
N VAL A 72 -5.38 11.78 -12.72
CA VAL A 72 -4.62 11.86 -11.48
C VAL A 72 -5.25 12.83 -10.47
N ASP A 73 -5.83 13.95 -10.91
CA ASP A 73 -6.55 14.89 -10.05
C ASP A 73 -7.73 14.21 -9.34
N ASN A 74 -8.48 13.38 -10.05
CA ASN A 74 -9.59 12.62 -9.46
C ASN A 74 -9.14 11.64 -8.37
N ILE A 75 -7.95 11.04 -8.51
CA ILE A 75 -7.43 10.08 -7.52
C ILE A 75 -6.75 10.81 -6.35
N VAL A 76 -6.03 11.89 -6.63
CA VAL A 76 -5.26 12.61 -5.61
C VAL A 76 -6.16 13.54 -4.81
N CYS A 77 -6.94 14.40 -5.49
CA CYS A 77 -7.72 15.48 -4.89
C CYS A 77 -9.22 15.20 -4.85
N GLY A 78 -9.70 14.13 -5.51
CA GLY A 78 -11.12 13.76 -5.54
C GLY A 78 -11.63 13.27 -4.20
N GLU A 79 -12.94 13.07 -4.10
CA GLU A 79 -13.59 12.55 -2.90
C GLU A 79 -13.01 11.18 -2.49
N LYS A 80 -12.65 11.05 -1.20
CA LYS A 80 -11.91 9.88 -0.67
C LYS A 80 -10.63 9.60 -1.48
N GLY A 81 -9.99 10.64 -1.97
CA GLY A 81 -8.69 10.60 -2.66
C GLY A 81 -7.52 10.47 -1.68
N ILE A 82 -6.31 10.63 -2.21
CA ILE A 82 -5.08 10.46 -1.41
C ILE A 82 -4.97 11.53 -0.33
N LEU A 83 -5.28 12.80 -0.66
CA LEU A 83 -5.23 13.89 0.32
C LEU A 83 -6.26 13.70 1.45
N ASP A 84 -7.47 13.27 1.11
CA ASP A 84 -8.50 12.95 2.10
C ASP A 84 -8.07 11.79 2.98
N LEU A 85 -7.41 10.77 2.41
CA LEU A 85 -6.90 9.63 3.18
C LEU A 85 -5.84 10.07 4.20
N TRP A 86 -4.89 10.92 3.81
CA TRP A 86 -3.87 11.42 4.73
C TRP A 86 -4.46 12.31 5.82
N LYS A 87 -5.47 13.12 5.48
CA LYS A 87 -6.22 13.90 6.46
C LYS A 87 -6.98 13.00 7.44
N LEU A 88 -7.69 11.97 6.93
CA LEU A 88 -8.39 10.99 7.77
C LEU A 88 -7.42 10.29 8.73
N MET A 89 -6.28 9.81 8.21
CA MET A 89 -5.26 9.10 8.99
C MET A 89 -4.45 10.00 9.92
N ASN A 90 -4.77 11.29 10.00
CA ASN A 90 -4.07 12.29 10.82
C ASN A 90 -2.57 12.32 10.53
N ILE A 91 -2.21 12.30 9.24
CA ILE A 91 -0.82 12.41 8.78
C ILE A 91 -0.36 13.86 8.91
N SER A 92 0.81 14.08 9.49
CA SER A 92 1.36 15.40 9.83
C SER A 92 2.46 15.84 8.87
N ASN A 93 2.35 15.50 7.59
CA ASN A 93 3.32 15.92 6.58
C ASN A 93 3.35 17.45 6.44
N ASP A 94 4.58 17.98 6.32
CA ASP A 94 4.82 19.41 6.12
C ASP A 94 4.66 19.78 4.66
N ARG A 95 4.92 18.83 3.75
CA ARG A 95 4.85 19.04 2.31
C ARG A 95 4.28 17.84 1.58
N PHE A 96 3.51 18.13 0.55
CA PHE A 96 2.98 17.16 -0.41
C PHE A 96 3.41 17.61 -1.81
N ILE A 97 4.15 16.77 -2.53
CA ILE A 97 4.59 17.04 -3.89
C ILE A 97 3.80 16.21 -4.90
N ARG A 98 3.50 16.81 -6.03
CA ARG A 98 2.99 16.13 -7.22
C ARG A 98 4.05 16.23 -8.31
N THR A 99 4.38 15.15 -9.01
CA THR A 99 5.37 15.26 -10.10
C THR A 99 4.86 16.10 -11.28
N THR A 100 3.56 16.37 -11.33
CA THR A 100 2.92 17.30 -12.27
C THR A 100 3.00 18.78 -11.87
N ASP A 101 3.53 19.10 -10.69
CA ASP A 101 3.73 20.50 -10.29
C ASP A 101 4.75 21.20 -11.21
N ASP A 102 4.42 22.37 -11.73
CA ASP A 102 5.24 23.10 -12.71
C ASP A 102 6.70 23.30 -12.24
N TYR A 103 6.89 23.66 -10.95
CA TYR A 103 8.22 23.87 -10.37
C TYR A 103 9.08 22.59 -10.37
N HIS A 104 8.41 21.43 -10.22
CA HIS A 104 9.09 20.14 -10.26
C HIS A 104 9.47 19.79 -11.71
N VAL A 105 8.53 19.92 -12.66
CA VAL A 105 8.78 19.69 -14.09
C VAL A 105 9.96 20.52 -14.60
N GLU A 106 9.98 21.82 -14.31
CA GLU A 106 11.08 22.71 -14.67
C GLU A 106 12.43 22.29 -14.04
N ALA A 107 12.40 21.88 -12.77
CA ALA A 107 13.59 21.41 -12.08
C ALA A 107 14.12 20.12 -12.70
N ILE A 108 13.27 19.17 -13.04
CA ILE A 108 13.66 17.90 -13.67
C ILE A 108 14.31 18.15 -15.04
N GLN A 109 13.79 19.06 -15.84
CA GLN A 109 14.40 19.44 -17.11
C GLN A 109 15.84 19.96 -16.92
N LYS A 110 16.04 20.85 -15.94
CA LYS A 110 17.37 21.38 -15.60
C LYS A 110 18.33 20.28 -15.08
N ILE A 111 17.82 19.36 -14.25
CA ILE A 111 18.57 18.23 -13.70
C ILE A 111 19.02 17.28 -14.82
N PHE A 112 18.08 16.89 -15.68
CA PHE A 112 18.35 15.98 -16.80
C PHE A 112 19.40 16.58 -17.75
N ARG A 113 19.27 17.87 -18.11
CA ARG A 113 20.24 18.61 -18.90
C ARG A 113 21.61 18.63 -18.22
N LYS A 114 21.67 18.90 -16.92
CA LYS A 114 22.93 18.93 -16.18
C LYS A 114 23.65 17.58 -16.16
N MET A 115 22.92 16.49 -15.97
CA MET A 115 23.51 15.14 -16.05
C MET A 115 24.00 14.82 -17.48
N HIS A 116 23.30 15.30 -18.51
CA HIS A 116 23.72 15.19 -19.90
C HIS A 116 25.00 16.00 -20.16
N ASP A 117 25.07 17.26 -19.74
CA ASP A 117 26.23 18.13 -19.91
C ASP A 117 27.45 17.62 -19.14
N ASN A 118 27.24 16.93 -18.00
CA ASN A 118 28.31 16.22 -17.28
C ASN A 118 28.83 14.99 -18.04
N GLY A 119 28.17 14.58 -19.14
CA GLY A 119 28.50 13.41 -19.94
C GLY A 119 28.09 12.07 -19.27
N ASP A 120 27.24 12.13 -18.28
CA ASP A 120 26.69 10.93 -17.58
C ASP A 120 25.38 10.43 -18.22
N ILE A 121 24.76 11.25 -19.07
CA ILE A 121 23.65 10.83 -19.95
C ILE A 121 24.12 10.92 -21.39
N TYR A 122 23.85 9.91 -22.20
CA TYR A 122 24.19 9.84 -23.62
C TYR A 122 23.05 9.22 -24.44
N LYS A 123 22.98 9.55 -25.73
CA LYS A 123 21.95 9.03 -26.65
C LYS A 123 22.40 7.71 -27.25
N GLY A 124 21.51 6.73 -27.30
CA GLY A 124 21.78 5.40 -27.85
C GLY A 124 20.48 4.73 -28.36
N LYS A 125 20.59 3.48 -28.76
CA LYS A 125 19.43 2.64 -29.11
C LYS A 125 19.22 1.60 -28.03
N TYR A 126 18.01 1.49 -27.54
CA TYR A 126 17.61 0.45 -26.64
C TYR A 126 16.97 -0.71 -27.43
N VAL A 127 17.45 -1.92 -27.17
CA VAL A 127 16.83 -3.16 -27.62
C VAL A 127 16.73 -4.08 -26.42
N GLY A 128 15.53 -4.41 -25.97
CA GLY A 128 15.35 -5.23 -24.78
C GLY A 128 13.92 -5.54 -24.44
N LYS A 129 13.70 -6.10 -23.26
CA LYS A 129 12.41 -6.53 -22.75
C LYS A 129 11.83 -5.49 -21.81
N TYR A 130 10.67 -4.95 -22.10
CA TYR A 130 10.01 -3.93 -21.31
C TYR A 130 8.82 -4.49 -20.51
N CYS A 131 8.83 -4.28 -19.21
CA CYS A 131 7.70 -4.57 -18.36
C CYS A 131 6.85 -3.32 -18.18
N LYS A 132 5.75 -3.20 -18.90
CA LYS A 132 4.83 -2.07 -18.84
C LYS A 132 4.24 -1.81 -17.44
N PRO A 133 3.85 -2.84 -16.63
CA PRO A 133 3.33 -2.60 -15.28
C PRO A 133 4.34 -2.10 -14.25
N CYS A 134 5.63 -2.40 -14.42
CA CYS A 134 6.72 -1.95 -13.54
C CYS A 134 7.46 -0.75 -14.12
N GLU A 135 7.16 -0.39 -15.38
CA GLU A 135 7.88 0.63 -16.15
C GLU A 135 9.41 0.41 -16.13
N SER A 136 9.81 -0.86 -16.19
CA SER A 136 11.21 -1.30 -16.08
C SER A 136 11.65 -2.07 -17.30
N PHE A 137 12.89 -1.80 -17.74
CA PHE A 137 13.55 -2.59 -18.76
C PHE A 137 14.40 -3.68 -18.14
N TRP A 138 14.48 -4.79 -18.85
CA TRP A 138 15.24 -5.97 -18.49
C TRP A 138 16.00 -6.49 -19.68
N THR A 139 17.23 -6.94 -19.45
CA THR A 139 17.91 -7.77 -20.41
C THR A 139 17.34 -9.18 -20.38
N GLU A 140 17.51 -9.94 -21.43
CA GLU A 140 17.00 -11.32 -21.50
C GLU A 140 17.56 -12.20 -20.37
N SER A 141 18.80 -11.93 -19.93
CA SER A 141 19.47 -12.64 -18.84
C SER A 141 18.92 -12.30 -17.44
N GLN A 142 18.22 -11.18 -17.30
CA GLN A 142 17.62 -10.75 -16.03
C GLN A 142 16.19 -11.24 -15.84
N LEU A 143 15.57 -11.80 -16.89
CA LEU A 143 14.22 -12.33 -16.79
C LEU A 143 14.20 -13.63 -15.98
N VAL A 144 13.13 -13.84 -15.21
CA VAL A 144 12.87 -15.09 -14.50
C VAL A 144 11.78 -15.82 -15.27
N ASP A 145 12.11 -16.99 -15.83
CA ASP A 145 11.21 -17.79 -16.69
C ASP A 145 10.61 -16.96 -17.86
N GLY A 146 11.42 -16.06 -18.45
CA GLY A 146 10.98 -15.19 -19.54
C GLY A 146 10.08 -14.02 -19.12
N LYS A 147 9.92 -13.79 -17.81
CA LYS A 147 9.04 -12.78 -17.24
C LYS A 147 9.79 -11.75 -16.40
N CYS A 148 9.12 -10.63 -16.12
CA CYS A 148 9.65 -9.56 -15.27
C CYS A 148 10.03 -10.09 -13.88
N PRO A 149 11.27 -9.94 -13.41
CA PRO A 149 11.69 -10.44 -12.11
C PRO A 149 11.00 -9.74 -10.94
N ASP A 150 10.56 -8.48 -11.11
CA ASP A 150 9.91 -7.70 -10.05
C ASP A 150 8.45 -8.10 -9.83
N CYS A 151 7.70 -8.39 -10.90
CA CYS A 151 6.25 -8.60 -10.79
C CYS A 151 5.75 -9.92 -11.40
N GLY A 152 6.61 -10.72 -12.05
CA GLY A 152 6.27 -12.01 -12.66
C GLY A 152 5.36 -11.92 -13.90
N ARG A 153 5.14 -10.73 -14.49
CA ARG A 153 4.30 -10.56 -15.68
C ARG A 153 5.11 -10.68 -16.96
N GLU A 154 4.40 -10.92 -18.05
CA GLU A 154 4.98 -10.94 -19.41
C GLU A 154 5.66 -9.60 -19.71
N VAL A 155 6.73 -9.65 -20.51
CA VAL A 155 7.47 -8.50 -21.01
C VAL A 155 7.36 -8.45 -22.54
N GLU A 156 7.42 -7.24 -23.09
CA GLU A 156 7.32 -6.99 -24.54
C GLU A 156 8.70 -6.62 -25.09
N ASP A 157 8.97 -7.01 -26.35
CA ASP A 157 10.15 -6.52 -27.05
C ASP A 157 10.01 -5.04 -27.34
N ALA A 158 11.04 -4.26 -26.98
CA ALA A 158 11.08 -2.83 -27.22
C ALA A 158 12.40 -2.46 -27.90
N GLU A 159 12.29 -1.73 -29.02
CA GLU A 159 13.40 -1.11 -29.72
C GLU A 159 13.07 0.37 -29.93
N GLU A 160 13.82 1.26 -29.27
CA GLU A 160 13.64 2.69 -29.44
C GLU A 160 14.97 3.46 -29.28
N GLU A 161 15.05 4.64 -29.89
CA GLU A 161 16.09 5.60 -29.60
C GLU A 161 15.83 6.19 -28.21
N ALA A 162 16.84 6.19 -27.35
CA ALA A 162 16.68 6.63 -25.98
C ALA A 162 17.96 7.25 -25.41
N TYR A 163 17.82 7.97 -24.31
CA TYR A 163 18.94 8.41 -23.50
C TYR A 163 19.24 7.39 -22.41
N PHE A 164 20.55 7.22 -22.13
CA PHE A 164 21.05 6.28 -21.14
C PHE A 164 21.88 7.02 -20.09
N PHE A 165 21.62 6.71 -18.82
CA PHE A 165 22.46 7.15 -17.70
C PHE A 165 23.55 6.11 -17.44
N LYS A 166 24.82 6.55 -17.35
CA LYS A 166 25.99 5.70 -17.10
C LYS A 166 26.01 5.15 -15.68
N LEU A 167 25.03 4.31 -15.36
CA LEU A 167 24.91 3.70 -14.02
C LEU A 167 26.12 2.81 -13.73
N SER A 168 26.64 2.11 -14.72
CA SER A 168 27.84 1.26 -14.61
C SER A 168 29.06 2.01 -14.10
N LYS A 169 29.21 3.30 -14.42
CA LYS A 169 30.30 4.18 -13.92
C LYS A 169 30.31 4.31 -12.40
N TYR A 170 29.18 4.14 -11.75
CA TYR A 170 29.00 4.34 -10.32
C TYR A 170 28.98 3.02 -9.52
N ALA A 171 29.12 1.86 -10.18
CA ALA A 171 28.96 0.55 -9.59
C ALA A 171 29.81 0.33 -8.32
N ASP A 172 31.12 0.57 -8.41
CA ASP A 172 32.04 0.40 -7.28
C ASP A 172 31.68 1.31 -6.10
N ARG A 173 31.33 2.58 -6.39
CA ARG A 173 30.95 3.55 -5.34
C ARG A 173 29.66 3.18 -4.65
N VAL A 174 28.68 2.67 -5.41
CA VAL A 174 27.39 2.19 -4.87
C VAL A 174 27.63 0.91 -4.06
N GLN A 175 28.49 0.01 -4.52
CA GLN A 175 28.83 -1.19 -3.75
C GLN A 175 29.45 -0.83 -2.40
N HIS A 176 30.47 0.04 -2.37
CA HIS A 176 31.07 0.51 -1.12
C HIS A 176 30.05 1.20 -0.20
N LEU A 177 29.14 2.01 -0.77
CA LEU A 177 28.07 2.63 0.02
C LEU A 177 27.19 1.59 0.71
N LEU A 178 26.84 0.51 0.02
CA LEU A 178 25.96 -0.54 0.55
C LEU A 178 26.67 -1.48 1.54
N GLU A 179 27.94 -1.82 1.29
CA GLU A 179 28.65 -2.83 2.09
C GLU A 179 29.40 -2.22 3.28
N ASP A 180 29.87 -0.97 3.19
CA ASP A 180 30.76 -0.36 4.17
C ASP A 180 30.07 0.66 5.09
N THR A 181 28.78 0.92 4.87
CA THR A 181 28.01 1.92 5.65
C THR A 181 26.63 1.39 6.04
N ASP A 182 25.95 2.12 6.93
CA ASP A 182 24.56 1.88 7.31
C ASP A 182 23.53 2.62 6.44
N PHE A 183 23.92 2.95 5.20
CA PHE A 183 23.06 3.67 4.25
C PHE A 183 21.76 2.91 3.96
N LEU A 184 21.84 1.59 3.74
CA LEU A 184 20.68 0.75 3.46
C LEU A 184 20.32 -0.13 4.65
N LEU A 185 19.09 0.00 5.13
CA LEU A 185 18.54 -0.76 6.25
C LEU A 185 17.26 -1.52 5.85
N PRO A 186 16.95 -2.65 6.50
CA PRO A 186 17.83 -3.47 7.34
C PRO A 186 18.89 -4.24 6.52
N ASP A 187 19.87 -4.85 7.15
CA ASP A 187 21.00 -5.58 6.52
C ASP A 187 20.55 -6.64 5.50
N SER A 188 19.37 -7.24 5.70
CA SER A 188 18.79 -8.18 4.74
C SER A 188 18.61 -7.58 3.35
N ARG A 189 18.34 -6.27 3.25
CA ARG A 189 18.22 -5.55 1.97
C ARG A 189 19.57 -5.30 1.31
N VAL A 190 20.61 -5.09 2.10
CA VAL A 190 21.98 -4.98 1.57
C VAL A 190 22.35 -6.27 0.84
N ASN A 191 22.18 -7.42 1.49
CA ASN A 191 22.46 -8.73 0.90
C ASN A 191 21.67 -8.98 -0.39
N GLU A 192 20.38 -8.58 -0.40
CA GLU A 192 19.50 -8.70 -1.57
C GLU A 192 20.03 -7.85 -2.74
N MET A 193 20.34 -6.57 -2.50
CA MET A 193 20.81 -5.65 -3.53
C MET A 193 22.19 -6.05 -4.09
N VAL A 194 23.12 -6.39 -3.21
CA VAL A 194 24.48 -6.77 -3.62
C VAL A 194 24.45 -8.07 -4.43
N ASN A 195 23.75 -9.10 -3.97
CA ASN A 195 23.74 -10.40 -4.66
C ASN A 195 22.96 -10.37 -5.98
N ASN A 196 21.83 -9.65 -6.04
CA ASN A 196 20.95 -9.70 -7.20
C ASN A 196 21.30 -8.66 -8.27
N PHE A 197 21.94 -7.53 -7.91
CA PHE A 197 22.16 -6.44 -8.85
C PHE A 197 23.62 -6.01 -8.96
N ILE A 198 24.38 -5.89 -7.86
CA ILE A 198 25.76 -5.41 -7.91
C ILE A 198 26.70 -6.48 -8.46
N LYS A 199 26.68 -7.69 -7.90
CA LYS A 199 27.57 -8.79 -8.32
C LYS A 199 27.39 -9.24 -9.78
N PRO A 200 26.17 -9.27 -10.34
CA PRO A 200 25.99 -9.53 -11.77
C PRO A 200 26.55 -8.43 -12.67
N GLY A 201 26.78 -7.23 -12.12
CA GLY A 201 27.22 -6.04 -12.84
C GLY A 201 26.06 -5.08 -13.14
N LEU A 202 26.29 -3.79 -12.90
CA LEU A 202 25.33 -2.75 -13.27
C LEU A 202 25.50 -2.36 -14.72
N GLU A 203 24.42 -2.40 -15.49
CA GLU A 203 24.33 -1.89 -16.84
C GLU A 203 23.84 -0.44 -16.86
N ASP A 204 24.12 0.30 -17.93
CA ASP A 204 23.62 1.66 -18.09
C ASP A 204 22.10 1.68 -18.20
N LEU A 205 21.48 2.63 -17.51
CA LEU A 205 20.03 2.71 -17.36
C LEU A 205 19.42 3.58 -18.48
N CYS A 206 18.43 3.04 -19.18
CA CYS A 206 17.62 3.83 -20.11
C CYS A 206 16.76 4.85 -19.34
N VAL A 207 16.96 6.15 -19.62
CA VAL A 207 16.37 7.27 -18.86
C VAL A 207 15.47 8.19 -19.68
N SER A 208 15.06 7.79 -20.87
CA SER A 208 14.02 8.48 -21.65
C SER A 208 13.10 7.52 -22.39
N ARG A 209 11.99 8.03 -22.88
CA ARG A 209 10.97 7.29 -23.66
C ARG A 209 10.48 8.14 -24.82
N THR A 210 10.09 7.45 -25.90
CA THR A 210 9.40 8.05 -27.06
C THR A 210 8.03 7.43 -27.31
N SER A 211 7.71 6.33 -26.63
CA SER A 211 6.49 5.53 -26.84
C SER A 211 5.21 6.12 -26.25
N PHE A 212 5.32 7.14 -25.38
CA PHE A 212 4.20 7.87 -24.79
C PHE A 212 4.58 9.33 -24.56
N THR A 213 3.60 10.18 -24.23
CA THR A 213 3.78 11.64 -24.13
C THR A 213 3.54 12.20 -22.73
N TRP A 214 2.90 11.43 -21.84
CA TRP A 214 2.60 11.85 -20.48
C TRP A 214 3.81 11.69 -19.57
N GLY A 215 4.67 12.71 -19.54
CA GLY A 215 5.92 12.78 -18.76
C GLY A 215 6.59 14.15 -18.91
N VAL A 216 7.70 14.35 -18.21
CA VAL A 216 8.49 15.57 -18.32
C VAL A 216 9.22 15.57 -19.68
N PRO A 217 8.99 16.54 -20.58
CA PRO A 217 9.69 16.61 -21.86
C PRO A 217 11.18 16.88 -21.66
N VAL A 218 12.03 16.19 -22.43
CA VAL A 218 13.46 16.56 -22.53
C VAL A 218 13.56 17.87 -23.28
N ASP A 219 13.94 18.95 -22.61
CA ASP A 219 13.87 20.32 -23.14
C ASP A 219 14.75 20.59 -24.37
N PHE A 220 15.86 19.85 -24.55
CA PHE A 220 16.75 19.93 -25.71
C PHE A 220 16.45 18.87 -26.78
N ASP A 221 15.53 17.94 -26.54
CA ASP A 221 15.07 16.91 -27.49
C ASP A 221 13.59 16.56 -27.19
N PRO A 222 12.65 17.43 -27.62
CA PRO A 222 11.23 17.33 -27.22
C PRO A 222 10.50 16.07 -27.71
N GLY A 223 11.13 15.25 -28.56
CA GLY A 223 10.63 13.93 -28.96
C GLY A 223 10.73 12.87 -27.85
N HIS A 224 11.44 13.18 -26.78
CA HIS A 224 11.63 12.29 -25.64
C HIS A 224 10.99 12.84 -24.38
N VAL A 225 10.46 11.97 -23.54
CA VAL A 225 10.08 12.27 -22.16
C VAL A 225 11.07 11.62 -21.19
N VAL A 226 11.34 12.28 -20.09
CA VAL A 226 12.23 11.79 -19.03
C VAL A 226 11.62 10.52 -18.42
N TYR A 227 12.48 9.55 -18.15
CA TYR A 227 12.10 8.30 -17.47
C TYR A 227 11.52 8.57 -16.08
N VAL A 228 10.39 7.92 -15.78
CA VAL A 228 9.64 8.14 -14.55
C VAL A 228 10.47 8.06 -13.26
N TRP A 229 11.46 7.20 -13.18
CA TRP A 229 12.31 7.12 -11.98
C TRP A 229 13.33 8.25 -11.83
N VAL A 230 13.75 8.92 -12.91
CA VAL A 230 14.53 10.16 -12.80
C VAL A 230 13.64 11.28 -12.25
N ASP A 231 12.45 11.38 -12.82
CA ASP A 231 11.41 12.30 -12.40
C ASP A 231 11.03 12.05 -10.92
N ALA A 232 10.63 10.82 -10.60
CA ALA A 232 10.18 10.45 -9.27
C ALA A 232 11.27 10.63 -8.18
N LEU A 233 12.53 10.23 -8.41
CA LEU A 233 13.55 10.24 -7.35
C LEU A 233 14.01 11.65 -6.96
N PHE A 234 14.07 12.59 -7.90
CA PHE A 234 14.45 13.96 -7.58
C PHE A 234 13.37 14.76 -6.85
N ASN A 235 12.16 14.22 -6.66
CA ASN A 235 11.13 14.86 -5.85
C ASN A 235 11.65 15.25 -4.45
N TYR A 236 12.50 14.40 -3.86
CA TYR A 236 13.07 14.61 -2.53
C TYR A 236 13.90 15.88 -2.40
N CYS A 237 14.46 16.36 -3.50
CA CYS A 237 15.24 17.59 -3.56
C CYS A 237 14.42 18.77 -4.08
N THR A 238 13.63 18.56 -5.14
CA THR A 238 12.85 19.64 -5.76
C THR A 238 11.76 20.17 -4.83
N ALA A 239 11.18 19.30 -4.00
CA ALA A 239 10.24 19.71 -2.95
C ALA A 239 10.87 20.63 -1.89
N LEU A 240 12.18 20.71 -1.80
CA LEU A 240 12.90 21.64 -0.92
C LEU A 240 13.37 22.90 -1.63
N GLY A 241 13.18 23.02 -2.94
CA GLY A 241 13.65 24.16 -3.74
C GLY A 241 14.88 23.91 -4.61
N PHE A 242 15.35 22.66 -4.72
CA PHE A 242 16.49 22.35 -5.58
C PHE A 242 16.15 22.62 -7.04
N MET A 243 16.94 23.50 -7.69
CA MET A 243 16.78 23.95 -9.08
C MET A 243 15.44 24.62 -9.41
N ASN A 244 14.71 25.08 -8.42
CA ASN A 244 13.50 25.89 -8.56
C ASN A 244 13.43 27.00 -7.51
N GLU A 245 12.51 27.96 -7.70
CA GLU A 245 12.32 29.10 -6.80
C GLU A 245 11.07 28.99 -5.92
N LYS A 246 10.42 27.82 -5.93
CA LYS A 246 9.18 27.61 -5.16
C LYS A 246 9.43 27.57 -3.65
N TYR A 247 10.55 26.97 -3.26
CA TYR A 247 10.95 26.81 -1.86
C TYR A 247 12.44 27.14 -1.71
N ASP A 248 12.87 27.40 -0.48
CA ASP A 248 14.24 27.73 -0.11
C ASP A 248 14.79 26.88 1.06
N ASP A 249 14.19 25.70 1.24
CA ASP A 249 14.48 24.80 2.35
C ASP A 249 15.62 23.80 2.06
N TYR A 250 16.16 23.78 0.83
CA TYR A 250 17.14 22.79 0.39
C TYR A 250 18.39 22.78 1.27
N ASP A 251 19.04 23.92 1.46
CA ASP A 251 20.27 24.02 2.26
C ASP A 251 20.03 23.72 3.76
N LYS A 252 18.79 23.90 4.22
CA LYS A 252 18.41 23.61 5.59
C LYS A 252 18.19 22.12 5.84
N PHE A 253 17.49 21.42 4.97
CA PHE A 253 17.05 20.04 5.22
C PHE A 253 17.80 18.97 4.44
N TRP A 254 18.35 19.27 3.24
CA TRP A 254 19.12 18.28 2.52
C TRP A 254 20.51 18.06 3.12
N PRO A 255 21.06 16.85 3.23
CA PRO A 255 20.48 15.57 2.81
C PRO A 255 19.42 15.04 3.77
N ALA A 256 18.53 14.18 3.24
CA ALA A 256 17.53 13.49 4.06
C ALA A 256 18.17 12.60 5.12
N ASP A 257 17.55 12.55 6.30
CA ASP A 257 17.97 11.63 7.37
C ASP A 257 17.53 10.20 7.04
N VAL A 258 16.32 10.04 6.47
CA VAL A 258 15.86 8.71 6.04
C VAL A 258 14.76 8.79 4.98
N HIS A 259 14.86 7.91 3.99
CA HIS A 259 13.78 7.57 3.07
C HIS A 259 13.17 6.22 3.51
N PHE A 260 11.90 6.23 3.94
CA PHE A 260 11.16 4.97 4.15
C PHE A 260 10.52 4.55 2.83
N VAL A 261 10.80 3.33 2.40
CA VAL A 261 10.32 2.79 1.12
C VAL A 261 9.90 1.33 1.26
N GLY A 262 8.94 0.90 0.45
CA GLY A 262 8.62 -0.52 0.34
C GLY A 262 9.76 -1.31 -0.29
N LYS A 263 9.94 -2.56 0.12
CA LYS A 263 11.04 -3.40 -0.38
C LYS A 263 11.08 -3.55 -1.91
N GLU A 264 9.95 -3.40 -2.59
CA GLU A 264 9.83 -3.48 -4.04
C GLU A 264 10.55 -2.37 -4.80
N ILE A 265 10.80 -1.23 -4.15
CA ILE A 265 11.46 -0.07 -4.75
C ILE A 265 12.81 0.25 -4.12
N VAL A 266 13.33 -0.64 -3.27
CA VAL A 266 14.65 -0.48 -2.64
C VAL A 266 15.75 -0.35 -3.67
N ARG A 267 15.71 -1.12 -4.79
CA ARG A 267 16.69 -1.02 -5.87
C ARG A 267 16.82 0.40 -6.42
N PHE A 268 15.71 1.08 -6.63
CA PHE A 268 15.71 2.45 -7.15
C PHE A 268 16.31 3.44 -6.16
N HIS A 269 16.03 3.27 -4.87
CA HIS A 269 16.48 4.18 -3.81
C HIS A 269 17.90 3.89 -3.30
N SER A 270 18.38 2.65 -3.42
CA SER A 270 19.69 2.27 -2.89
C SER A 270 20.79 2.12 -3.94
N ILE A 271 20.42 1.98 -5.22
CA ILE A 271 21.37 1.85 -6.33
C ILE A 271 21.29 3.06 -7.27
N ILE A 272 20.11 3.31 -7.85
CA ILE A 272 19.92 4.32 -8.88
C ILE A 272 19.98 5.73 -8.29
N TRP A 273 19.27 5.98 -7.21
CA TRP A 273 19.22 7.27 -6.55
C TRP A 273 20.60 7.79 -6.10
N PRO A 274 21.40 7.03 -5.33
CA PRO A 274 22.74 7.50 -4.97
C PRO A 274 23.66 7.71 -6.18
N ALA A 275 23.56 6.89 -7.23
CA ALA A 275 24.34 7.08 -8.45
C ALA A 275 23.99 8.41 -9.17
N MET A 276 22.69 8.75 -9.24
CA MET A 276 22.24 10.03 -9.82
C MET A 276 22.70 11.23 -8.97
N LEU A 277 22.62 11.13 -7.64
CA LEU A 277 23.14 12.16 -6.74
C LEU A 277 24.65 12.34 -6.87
N MET A 278 25.40 11.23 -7.01
CA MET A 278 26.85 11.27 -7.27
C MET A 278 27.17 11.94 -8.60
N SER A 279 26.35 11.72 -9.65
CA SER A 279 26.49 12.39 -10.95
C SER A 279 26.27 13.91 -10.84
N MET A 280 25.34 14.30 -10.00
CA MET A 280 25.03 15.71 -9.71
C MET A 280 26.02 16.37 -8.73
N GLY A 281 26.94 15.60 -8.11
CA GLY A 281 27.83 16.08 -7.07
C GLY A 281 27.11 16.47 -5.77
N MET A 282 25.97 15.84 -5.48
CA MET A 282 25.12 16.14 -4.33
C MET A 282 25.44 15.22 -3.15
N PRO A 283 25.23 15.68 -1.90
CA PRO A 283 25.27 14.82 -0.73
C PRO A 283 24.22 13.69 -0.82
N LEU A 284 24.56 12.52 -0.26
CA LEU A 284 23.66 11.38 -0.21
C LEU A 284 22.76 11.43 1.04
N PRO A 285 21.53 10.87 1.00
CA PRO A 285 20.74 10.64 2.19
C PRO A 285 21.52 9.81 3.22
N LYS A 286 21.22 9.96 4.52
CA LYS A 286 21.89 9.16 5.54
C LYS A 286 21.45 7.70 5.46
N HIS A 287 20.13 7.48 5.38
CA HIS A 287 19.58 6.13 5.34
C HIS A 287 18.48 5.99 4.28
N VAL A 288 18.40 4.79 3.71
CA VAL A 288 17.23 4.23 3.02
C VAL A 288 16.75 3.02 3.82
N TYR A 289 15.51 3.03 4.27
CA TYR A 289 14.95 1.90 5.01
C TYR A 289 13.90 1.18 4.16
N GLY A 290 14.21 -0.06 3.77
CA GLY A 290 13.33 -0.91 2.98
C GLY A 290 12.40 -1.76 3.85
N HIS A 291 11.18 -1.25 4.12
CA HIS A 291 10.21 -1.97 4.94
C HIS A 291 9.58 -3.18 4.22
N GLY A 292 9.06 -4.13 5.00
CA GLY A 292 8.36 -5.30 4.49
C GLY A 292 6.95 -4.98 3.98
N TRP A 293 6.33 -5.93 3.29
CA TRP A 293 4.96 -5.82 2.82
C TRP A 293 3.95 -6.23 3.89
N LEU A 294 2.77 -5.63 3.82
CA LEU A 294 1.58 -6.25 4.37
C LEU A 294 1.01 -7.20 3.32
N VAL A 295 1.00 -8.48 3.64
CA VAL A 295 0.45 -9.55 2.79
C VAL A 295 -0.86 -10.07 3.37
N MET A 296 -1.70 -10.68 2.54
CA MET A 296 -2.92 -11.34 2.96
C MET A 296 -2.88 -12.77 2.43
N ASP A 297 -3.15 -13.75 3.30
CA ASP A 297 -3.08 -15.19 2.97
C ASP A 297 -1.77 -15.61 2.33
N GLY A 298 -0.65 -15.04 2.81
CA GLY A 298 0.70 -15.33 2.31
C GLY A 298 1.03 -14.73 0.96
N GLY A 299 0.16 -13.89 0.37
CA GLY A 299 0.35 -13.26 -0.94
C GLY A 299 0.28 -11.73 -0.92
N LYS A 300 0.93 -11.09 -1.89
CA LYS A 300 0.84 -9.63 -2.07
C LYS A 300 -0.61 -9.21 -2.35
N MET A 301 -1.07 -8.14 -1.68
CA MET A 301 -2.36 -7.52 -1.96
C MET A 301 -2.38 -6.97 -3.38
N SER A 302 -3.41 -7.32 -4.14
CA SER A 302 -3.64 -6.74 -5.47
C SER A 302 -5.13 -6.68 -5.78
N LYS A 303 -5.56 -5.61 -6.49
CA LYS A 303 -6.96 -5.44 -6.87
C LYS A 303 -7.45 -6.52 -7.83
N SER A 304 -6.57 -7.03 -8.71
CA SER A 304 -6.90 -8.13 -9.60
C SER A 304 -7.23 -9.43 -8.87
N LYS A 305 -6.71 -9.61 -7.65
CA LYS A 305 -7.04 -10.74 -6.76
C LYS A 305 -8.23 -10.47 -5.85
N GLY A 306 -8.73 -9.22 -5.80
CA GLY A 306 -9.83 -8.83 -4.92
C GLY A 306 -9.51 -8.93 -3.42
N ASN A 307 -8.22 -8.93 -3.04
CA ASN A 307 -7.75 -9.05 -1.67
C ASN A 307 -7.16 -7.74 -1.11
N VAL A 308 -7.59 -6.60 -1.63
CA VAL A 308 -7.13 -5.28 -1.16
C VAL A 308 -7.95 -4.84 0.04
N VAL A 309 -7.27 -4.39 1.08
CA VAL A 309 -7.88 -3.85 2.30
C VAL A 309 -7.96 -2.33 2.20
N ASP A 310 -9.18 -1.81 2.30
CA ASP A 310 -9.46 -0.38 2.23
C ASP A 310 -9.25 0.28 3.60
N PRO A 311 -8.27 1.20 3.75
CA PRO A 311 -8.01 1.87 5.01
C PRO A 311 -9.16 2.77 5.48
N TYR A 312 -9.99 3.32 4.57
CA TYR A 312 -11.17 4.08 4.95
C TYR A 312 -12.16 3.25 5.77
N VAL A 313 -12.47 2.05 5.28
CA VAL A 313 -13.40 1.12 5.94
C VAL A 313 -12.92 0.79 7.36
N LEU A 314 -11.62 0.50 7.49
CA LEU A 314 -11.05 0.15 8.79
C LEU A 314 -10.99 1.35 9.75
N ALA A 315 -10.60 2.53 9.25
CA ALA A 315 -10.54 3.74 10.06
C ALA A 315 -11.93 4.22 10.53
N GLU A 316 -12.93 4.18 9.66
CA GLU A 316 -14.31 4.52 9.99
C GLU A 316 -14.90 3.53 11.02
N ARG A 317 -14.55 2.24 10.91
CA ARG A 317 -15.11 1.18 11.77
C ARG A 317 -14.44 1.08 13.13
N PHE A 318 -13.12 1.17 13.19
CA PHE A 318 -12.33 0.90 14.40
C PHE A 318 -11.67 2.14 15.00
N GLY A 319 -11.70 3.25 14.30
CA GLY A 319 -11.02 4.48 14.66
C GLY A 319 -9.59 4.56 14.13
N VAL A 320 -9.18 5.77 13.82
CA VAL A 320 -7.87 6.06 13.19
C VAL A 320 -6.71 5.63 14.09
N ASP A 321 -6.73 6.01 15.38
CA ASP A 321 -5.65 5.69 16.30
C ASP A 321 -5.49 4.18 16.52
N ALA A 322 -6.60 3.43 16.54
CA ALA A 322 -6.55 1.97 16.66
C ALA A 322 -5.91 1.32 15.42
N LEU A 323 -6.21 1.84 14.22
CA LEU A 323 -5.59 1.38 12.99
C LEU A 323 -4.10 1.73 12.93
N ARG A 324 -3.72 2.96 13.28
CA ARG A 324 -2.31 3.41 13.37
C ARG A 324 -1.51 2.53 14.33
N PHE A 325 -2.07 2.28 15.51
CA PHE A 325 -1.46 1.41 16.52
C PHE A 325 -1.24 -0.01 15.97
N PHE A 326 -2.28 -0.62 15.42
CA PHE A 326 -2.22 -1.97 14.87
C PHE A 326 -1.10 -2.11 13.83
N LEU A 327 -1.00 -1.18 12.89
CA LEU A 327 -0.02 -1.22 11.81
C LEU A 327 1.43 -1.25 12.36
N LEU A 328 1.71 -0.52 13.42
CA LEU A 328 3.06 -0.37 13.96
C LEU A 328 3.36 -1.31 15.15
N ARG A 329 2.33 -1.87 15.78
CA ARG A 329 2.44 -2.79 16.93
C ARG A 329 2.60 -4.24 16.50
N THR A 330 1.96 -4.64 15.40
CA THR A 330 1.76 -6.04 15.08
C THR A 330 2.92 -6.65 14.28
N PHE A 331 3.54 -5.85 13.41
CA PHE A 331 4.54 -6.34 12.47
C PHE A 331 5.90 -5.69 12.67
N PRO A 332 7.02 -6.47 12.61
CA PRO A 332 8.36 -5.89 12.52
C PRO A 332 8.49 -5.07 11.23
N PHE A 333 8.91 -3.81 11.33
CA PHE A 333 8.90 -2.89 10.19
C PHE A 333 9.76 -3.35 9.00
N GLY A 334 10.88 -4.03 9.26
CA GLY A 334 11.79 -4.54 8.21
C GLY A 334 11.37 -5.88 7.57
N SER A 335 10.28 -6.51 8.04
CA SER A 335 9.82 -7.84 7.60
C SER A 335 8.39 -7.81 7.10
N ASP A 336 8.02 -8.80 6.27
CA ASP A 336 6.64 -8.94 5.82
C ASP A 336 5.70 -9.28 6.98
N GLY A 337 4.51 -8.69 6.98
CA GLY A 337 3.46 -8.93 7.96
C GLY A 337 2.20 -9.53 7.31
N ASN A 338 1.66 -10.60 7.88
CA ASN A 338 0.40 -11.18 7.39
C ASN A 338 -0.78 -10.50 8.08
N PHE A 339 -1.52 -9.71 7.31
CA PHE A 339 -2.71 -9.00 7.77
C PHE A 339 -3.91 -9.94 7.82
N SER A 340 -4.69 -9.89 8.90
CA SER A 340 -6.07 -10.38 8.94
C SER A 340 -6.97 -9.47 9.78
N ASN A 341 -8.27 -9.49 9.51
CA ASN A 341 -9.25 -8.74 10.28
C ASN A 341 -9.32 -9.23 11.73
N GLU A 342 -9.18 -10.54 11.95
CA GLU A 342 -9.14 -11.14 13.29
C GLU A 342 -7.95 -10.62 14.09
N LEU A 343 -6.77 -10.55 13.47
CA LEU A 343 -5.56 -10.05 14.10
C LEU A 343 -5.70 -8.57 14.48
N LEU A 344 -6.30 -7.76 13.61
CA LEU A 344 -6.60 -6.35 13.89
C LEU A 344 -7.53 -6.22 15.11
N ILE A 345 -8.66 -6.91 15.10
CA ILE A 345 -9.65 -6.84 16.19
C ILE A 345 -9.05 -7.36 17.49
N ASN A 346 -8.30 -8.46 17.44
CA ASN A 346 -7.65 -9.03 18.61
C ASN A 346 -6.61 -8.06 19.21
N THR A 347 -5.76 -7.44 18.39
CA THR A 347 -4.79 -6.44 18.85
C THR A 347 -5.46 -5.25 19.52
N ILE A 348 -6.57 -4.74 18.93
CA ILE A 348 -7.34 -3.66 19.54
C ILE A 348 -7.94 -4.09 20.87
N ASN A 349 -8.54 -5.27 20.95
CA ASN A 349 -9.18 -5.76 22.16
C ASN A 349 -8.20 -6.05 23.29
N VAL A 350 -7.04 -6.64 22.97
CA VAL A 350 -6.06 -7.04 23.99
C VAL A 350 -5.23 -5.83 24.43
N ASP A 351 -4.54 -5.19 23.50
CA ASP A 351 -3.58 -4.15 23.86
C ASP A 351 -4.30 -2.82 24.20
N LEU A 352 -5.18 -2.34 23.32
CA LEU A 352 -5.81 -1.03 23.52
C LEU A 352 -7.00 -1.05 24.47
N ALA A 353 -7.92 -1.99 24.35
CA ALA A 353 -9.09 -2.01 25.22
C ALA A 353 -8.80 -2.60 26.62
N ASN A 354 -8.19 -3.79 26.68
CA ASN A 354 -7.96 -4.47 27.95
C ASN A 354 -6.75 -3.90 28.70
N ASP A 355 -5.59 -3.75 28.05
CA ASP A 355 -4.38 -3.31 28.75
C ASP A 355 -4.42 -1.79 29.03
N LEU A 356 -4.42 -0.95 28.00
CA LEU A 356 -4.35 0.50 28.13
C LEU A 356 -5.67 1.12 28.59
N GLY A 357 -6.76 0.85 27.88
CA GLY A 357 -8.07 1.46 28.10
C GLY A 357 -8.63 1.12 29.47
N ASN A 358 -8.50 -0.15 29.86
CA ASN A 358 -8.93 -0.62 31.19
C ASN A 358 -8.06 -0.04 32.31
N LEU A 359 -6.73 0.05 32.13
CA LEU A 359 -5.84 0.69 33.11
C LEU A 359 -6.26 2.15 33.38
N VAL A 360 -6.46 2.94 32.33
CA VAL A 360 -6.90 4.34 32.44
C VAL A 360 -8.27 4.44 33.12
N SER A 361 -9.24 3.65 32.67
CA SER A 361 -10.63 3.70 33.16
C SER A 361 -10.75 3.23 34.61
N ARG A 362 -10.09 2.12 34.98
CA ARG A 362 -10.08 1.61 36.36
C ARG A 362 -9.42 2.59 37.31
N THR A 363 -8.24 3.14 36.93
CA THR A 363 -7.49 4.07 37.78
C THR A 363 -8.31 5.33 38.03
N THR A 364 -8.84 5.98 37.02
CA THR A 364 -9.63 7.21 37.18
C THR A 364 -10.93 6.95 37.92
N ALA A 365 -11.60 5.84 37.70
CA ALA A 365 -12.80 5.45 38.44
C ALA A 365 -12.53 5.18 39.94
N MET A 366 -11.37 4.60 40.30
CA MET A 366 -10.97 4.41 41.68
C MET A 366 -10.65 5.74 42.37
N VAL A 367 -9.97 6.67 41.68
CA VAL A 367 -9.73 8.03 42.22
C VAL A 367 -11.06 8.77 42.49
N GLU A 368 -11.99 8.69 41.55
CA GLU A 368 -13.33 9.25 41.72
C GLU A 368 -14.07 8.61 42.92
N LYS A 369 -14.07 7.30 42.98
CA LYS A 369 -14.80 6.55 44.02
C LYS A 369 -14.24 6.80 45.42
N TYR A 370 -12.92 6.81 45.57
CA TYR A 370 -12.28 6.84 46.90
C TYR A 370 -11.89 8.22 47.35
N PHE A 371 -11.71 9.18 46.43
CA PHE A 371 -11.22 10.50 46.71
C PHE A 371 -12.09 11.63 46.14
N GLY A 372 -13.22 11.33 45.51
CA GLY A 372 -14.10 12.35 44.90
C GLY A 372 -13.47 13.02 43.71
N GLY A 373 -12.53 12.36 43.02
CA GLY A 373 -11.85 12.83 41.82
C GLY A 373 -10.52 13.55 42.07
N THR A 374 -10.19 13.94 43.28
CA THR A 374 -8.96 14.65 43.60
C THR A 374 -8.12 13.96 44.66
N LEU A 375 -6.88 13.62 44.33
CA LEU A 375 -5.98 12.96 45.28
C LEU A 375 -5.51 13.91 46.35
N PRO A 376 -5.45 13.51 47.65
CA PRO A 376 -4.77 14.27 48.70
C PRO A 376 -3.26 14.28 48.47
N VAL A 377 -2.56 15.20 49.17
CA VAL A 377 -1.09 15.33 49.06
C VAL A 377 -0.34 14.26 49.84
N GLU A 378 -0.96 13.78 50.94
CA GLU A 378 -0.36 12.79 51.82
C GLU A 378 -0.15 11.46 51.14
N ARG A 379 1.06 10.91 51.27
CA ARG A 379 1.50 9.64 50.68
C ARG A 379 2.15 8.72 51.69
N ALA A 380 2.02 7.40 51.46
CA ALA A 380 2.77 6.41 52.21
C ALA A 380 3.33 5.36 51.25
N GLU A 381 4.60 5.04 51.37
CA GLU A 381 5.29 4.05 50.53
C GLU A 381 4.81 2.60 50.82
N GLY A 382 5.03 1.70 49.88
CA GLY A 382 4.70 0.30 50.00
C GLY A 382 5.59 -0.61 49.17
N GLU A 383 5.46 -1.91 49.43
CA GLU A 383 6.36 -2.98 48.94
C GLU A 383 6.56 -2.99 47.42
N PHE A 384 5.50 -2.75 46.62
CA PHE A 384 5.54 -2.90 45.15
C PHE A 384 5.83 -1.58 44.41
N ASP A 385 5.96 -0.44 45.13
CA ASP A 385 6.09 0.88 44.50
C ASP A 385 7.40 1.04 43.73
N ALA A 386 8.50 0.61 44.34
CA ALA A 386 9.83 0.81 43.80
C ALA A 386 10.00 0.10 42.43
N ASP A 387 9.42 -1.08 42.25
CA ASP A 387 9.50 -1.83 41.00
C ASP A 387 8.72 -1.16 39.87
N LEU A 388 7.49 -0.68 40.13
CA LEU A 388 6.70 0.08 39.15
C LEU A 388 7.38 1.40 38.77
N ILE A 389 7.87 2.16 39.78
CA ILE A 389 8.57 3.43 39.59
C ILE A 389 9.83 3.22 38.75
N ALA A 390 10.63 2.22 39.07
CA ALA A 390 11.85 1.88 38.30
C ALA A 390 11.54 1.50 36.86
N ALA A 391 10.49 0.69 36.64
CA ALA A 391 10.05 0.29 35.30
C ALA A 391 9.61 1.50 34.45
N ALA A 392 8.81 2.40 35.03
CA ALA A 392 8.34 3.60 34.34
C ALA A 392 9.47 4.61 34.09
N SER A 393 10.35 4.83 35.05
CA SER A 393 11.49 5.78 34.91
C SER A 393 12.52 5.32 33.88
N ALA A 394 12.71 4.01 33.71
CA ALA A 394 13.63 3.46 32.70
C ALA A 394 13.01 3.37 31.29
N LEU A 395 11.70 3.61 31.16
CA LEU A 395 10.97 3.35 29.92
C LEU A 395 11.42 4.23 28.76
N ARG A 396 11.58 5.56 29.01
CA ARG A 396 11.99 6.51 27.98
C ARG A 396 13.27 6.07 27.25
N GLY A 397 14.33 5.73 28.01
CA GLY A 397 15.61 5.34 27.42
C GLY A 397 15.52 4.04 26.61
N LYS A 398 14.71 3.07 27.06
CA LYS A 398 14.46 1.83 26.29
C LYS A 398 13.71 2.11 25.00
N TYR A 399 12.70 2.96 25.05
CA TYR A 399 11.93 3.38 23.90
C TYR A 399 12.78 4.13 22.86
N GLU A 400 13.58 5.12 23.29
CA GLU A 400 14.51 5.88 22.46
C GLU A 400 15.46 4.95 21.70
N ALA A 401 16.06 3.97 22.40
CA ALA A 401 16.98 3.03 21.80
C ALA A 401 16.38 2.18 20.66
N GLU A 402 15.08 1.90 20.70
CA GLU A 402 14.38 1.19 19.64
C GLU A 402 13.92 2.13 18.51
N MET A 403 13.42 3.32 18.86
CA MET A 403 12.97 4.31 17.87
C MET A 403 14.11 4.81 16.99
N GLU A 404 15.31 5.02 17.54
CA GLU A 404 16.49 5.42 16.76
C GLU A 404 16.94 4.35 15.75
N LYS A 405 16.51 3.09 15.91
CA LYS A 405 16.71 1.99 14.98
C LYS A 405 15.51 1.73 14.07
N PHE A 406 14.50 2.59 14.12
CA PHE A 406 13.24 2.43 13.38
C PHE A 406 12.44 1.17 13.76
N GLN A 407 12.62 0.67 15.02
CA GLN A 407 11.97 -0.53 15.55
C GLN A 407 10.68 -0.17 16.31
N PHE A 408 9.66 0.29 15.57
CA PHE A 408 8.38 0.75 16.14
C PHE A 408 7.71 -0.29 17.03
N GLN A 409 7.66 -1.55 16.58
CA GLN A 409 7.07 -2.66 17.32
C GLN A 409 7.74 -2.84 18.69
N ASN A 410 9.08 -2.82 18.73
CA ASN A 410 9.83 -2.97 19.96
C ASN A 410 9.64 -1.77 20.91
N GLY A 411 9.58 -0.57 20.36
CA GLY A 411 9.26 0.65 21.13
C GLY A 411 7.89 0.55 21.81
N LEU A 412 6.87 0.12 21.07
CA LEU A 412 5.53 -0.13 21.60
C LEU A 412 5.52 -1.29 22.61
N GLU A 413 6.28 -2.36 22.36
CA GLU A 413 6.42 -3.48 23.29
C GLU A 413 6.99 -3.03 24.64
N ALA A 414 8.00 -2.15 24.64
CA ALA A 414 8.55 -1.59 25.86
C ALA A 414 7.51 -0.84 26.68
N ILE A 415 6.66 -0.02 26.02
CA ILE A 415 5.56 0.70 26.68
C ILE A 415 4.54 -0.28 27.26
N PHE A 416 4.10 -1.27 26.50
CA PHE A 416 3.07 -2.21 26.93
C PHE A 416 3.53 -3.11 28.09
N LYS A 417 4.82 -3.44 28.19
CA LYS A 417 5.37 -4.11 29.36
C LYS A 417 5.19 -3.28 30.65
N VAL A 418 5.32 -1.96 30.57
CA VAL A 418 5.09 -1.08 31.73
C VAL A 418 3.60 -0.95 32.03
N ILE A 419 2.73 -0.87 31.01
CA ILE A 419 1.26 -0.87 31.15
C ILE A 419 0.80 -2.16 31.85
N GLN A 420 1.32 -3.31 31.42
CA GLN A 420 1.02 -4.62 32.02
C GLN A 420 1.56 -4.72 33.46
N ARG A 421 2.75 -4.15 33.73
CA ARG A 421 3.28 -4.03 35.09
C ARG A 421 2.36 -3.19 35.98
N ALA A 422 1.81 -2.08 35.46
CA ALA A 422 0.85 -1.24 36.19
C ALA A 422 -0.47 -1.96 36.46
N ASN A 423 -0.99 -2.73 35.51
CA ASN A 423 -2.17 -3.56 35.74
C ASN A 423 -1.93 -4.60 36.84
N LYS A 424 -0.77 -5.28 36.81
CA LYS A 424 -0.38 -6.21 37.88
C LYS A 424 -0.23 -5.52 39.25
N TYR A 425 0.29 -4.31 39.27
CA TYR A 425 0.44 -3.51 40.50
C TYR A 425 -0.93 -3.21 41.15
N ILE A 426 -1.99 -3.00 40.36
CA ILE A 426 -3.35 -2.86 40.90
C ILE A 426 -3.76 -4.14 41.67
N ASP A 427 -3.48 -5.30 41.11
CA ASP A 427 -3.87 -6.58 41.74
C ASP A 427 -3.02 -6.87 42.99
N GLU A 428 -1.73 -6.58 42.98
CA GLU A 428 -0.80 -6.74 44.11
C GLU A 428 -1.14 -5.80 45.27
N THR A 429 -1.49 -4.55 44.98
CA THR A 429 -1.79 -3.54 46.02
C THR A 429 -3.24 -3.58 46.51
N ALA A 430 -4.11 -4.26 45.77
CA ALA A 430 -5.54 -4.44 46.10
C ALA A 430 -6.22 -3.16 46.64
N PRO A 431 -6.33 -2.08 45.85
CA PRO A 431 -6.83 -0.77 46.30
C PRO A 431 -8.21 -0.83 46.95
N TRP A 432 -9.06 -1.78 46.54
CA TRP A 432 -10.36 -2.05 47.13
C TRP A 432 -10.32 -2.61 48.55
N VAL A 433 -9.20 -3.17 48.96
CA VAL A 433 -8.93 -3.61 50.32
C VAL A 433 -8.43 -2.41 51.17
N LEU A 434 -7.48 -1.65 50.66
CA LEU A 434 -6.96 -0.43 51.31
C LEU A 434 -8.08 0.58 51.60
N ALA A 435 -9.03 0.69 50.67
CA ALA A 435 -10.15 1.65 50.81
C ALA A 435 -11.14 1.33 51.93
N LYS A 436 -11.06 0.16 52.60
CA LYS A 436 -11.93 -0.24 53.68
C LYS A 436 -11.57 0.38 55.04
N ASP A 437 -10.32 0.85 55.17
CA ASP A 437 -9.79 1.41 56.40
C ASP A 437 -9.18 2.80 56.16
N GLU A 438 -9.68 3.81 56.84
CA GLU A 438 -9.19 5.20 56.72
C GLU A 438 -7.70 5.33 57.09
N ALA A 439 -7.18 4.45 57.95
CA ALA A 439 -5.75 4.41 58.27
C ALA A 439 -4.86 4.14 57.02
N ASN A 440 -5.39 3.50 56.00
CA ASN A 440 -4.70 3.20 54.75
C ASN A 440 -4.85 4.29 53.69
N ARG A 441 -5.53 5.41 54.00
CA ARG A 441 -5.87 6.45 53.00
C ARG A 441 -4.64 7.03 52.30
N ALA A 442 -3.56 7.32 53.05
CA ALA A 442 -2.30 7.82 52.47
C ALA A 442 -1.62 6.75 51.58
N ARG A 443 -1.70 5.47 51.98
CA ARG A 443 -1.21 4.35 51.11
C ARG A 443 -2.01 4.20 49.85
N LEU A 444 -3.33 4.24 49.92
CA LEU A 444 -4.23 4.20 48.77
C LEU A 444 -3.98 5.37 47.82
N ALA A 445 -3.75 6.58 48.38
CA ALA A 445 -3.40 7.73 47.57
C ALA A 445 -2.06 7.57 46.82
N SER A 446 -1.07 6.92 47.45
CA SER A 446 0.19 6.57 46.76
C SER A 446 -0.02 5.60 45.63
N VAL A 447 -0.82 4.56 45.84
CA VAL A 447 -1.14 3.58 44.79
C VAL A 447 -1.79 4.28 43.58
N MET A 448 -2.79 5.12 43.82
CA MET A 448 -3.45 5.84 42.73
C MET A 448 -2.51 6.79 42.00
N TYR A 449 -1.68 7.54 42.76
CA TYR A 449 -0.70 8.46 42.17
C TYR A 449 0.32 7.72 41.28
N ASN A 450 0.86 6.61 41.77
CA ASN A 450 1.83 5.80 41.02
C ASN A 450 1.24 5.27 39.72
N LEU A 451 -0.04 4.88 39.69
CA LEU A 451 -0.74 4.47 38.49
C LEU A 451 -0.93 5.64 37.51
N LEU A 452 -1.41 6.80 38.02
CA LEU A 452 -1.62 7.99 37.18
C LEU A 452 -0.32 8.49 36.56
N GLU A 453 0.78 8.50 37.33
CA GLU A 453 2.08 8.93 36.84
C GLU A 453 2.67 7.96 35.81
N THR A 454 2.50 6.65 36.03
CA THR A 454 2.86 5.62 35.02
C THR A 454 2.06 5.80 33.73
N ILE A 455 0.75 6.04 33.82
CA ILE A 455 -0.10 6.31 32.65
C ILE A 455 0.37 7.56 31.92
N ARG A 456 0.71 8.63 32.65
CA ARG A 456 1.24 9.88 32.05
C ARG A 456 2.49 9.61 31.21
N ILE A 457 3.49 8.93 31.79
CA ILE A 457 4.74 8.60 31.10
C ILE A 457 4.47 7.76 29.85
N CYS A 458 3.68 6.68 29.99
CA CYS A 458 3.31 5.85 28.85
C CYS A 458 2.57 6.64 27.75
N THR A 459 1.70 7.57 28.14
CA THR A 459 0.92 8.39 27.20
C THR A 459 1.81 9.32 26.38
N ILE A 460 2.83 9.94 27.00
CA ILE A 460 3.81 10.78 26.27
C ILE A 460 4.47 9.96 25.16
N LEU A 461 4.94 8.75 25.47
CA LEU A 461 5.63 7.89 24.53
C LEU A 461 4.70 7.29 23.46
N LEU A 462 3.41 7.16 23.74
CA LEU A 462 2.38 6.72 22.79
C LEU A 462 1.93 7.81 21.83
N THR A 463 2.19 9.09 22.13
CA THR A 463 1.73 10.24 21.31
C THR A 463 2.09 10.14 19.82
N PRO A 464 3.26 9.64 19.40
CA PRO A 464 3.58 9.46 17.99
C PRO A 464 2.66 8.46 17.26
N PHE A 465 2.10 7.48 17.97
CA PHE A 465 1.32 6.38 17.42
C PHE A 465 -0.20 6.64 17.45
N ILE A 466 -0.71 7.14 18.57
CA ILE A 466 -2.15 7.34 18.84
C ILE A 466 -2.44 8.75 19.37
N PRO A 467 -2.10 9.80 18.59
CA PRO A 467 -2.08 11.18 19.08
C PRO A 467 -3.43 11.66 19.63
N ALA A 468 -4.54 11.36 18.97
CA ALA A 468 -5.86 11.82 19.40
C ALA A 468 -6.33 11.13 20.69
N SER A 469 -5.99 9.86 20.87
CA SER A 469 -6.30 9.11 22.10
C SER A 469 -5.43 9.57 23.26
N CYS A 470 -4.17 9.92 23.04
CA CYS A 470 -3.29 10.47 24.05
C CYS A 470 -3.82 11.80 24.62
N GLU A 471 -4.33 12.70 23.80
CA GLU A 471 -4.97 13.94 24.27
C GLU A 471 -6.16 13.66 25.18
N LYS A 472 -6.98 12.66 24.86
CA LYS A 472 -8.08 12.25 25.72
C LYS A 472 -7.59 11.65 27.04
N ILE A 473 -6.48 10.91 27.03
CA ILE A 473 -5.88 10.36 28.26
C ILE A 473 -5.35 11.50 29.13
N PHE A 474 -4.58 12.43 28.57
CA PHE A 474 -4.06 13.59 29.33
C PHE A 474 -5.19 14.42 29.94
N ALA A 475 -6.26 14.66 29.20
CA ALA A 475 -7.42 15.37 29.71
C ALA A 475 -8.06 14.64 30.91
N ARG A 476 -8.14 13.31 30.86
CA ARG A 476 -8.66 12.50 31.99
C ARG A 476 -7.76 12.53 33.22
N LEU A 477 -6.45 12.51 32.99
CA LEU A 477 -5.49 12.59 34.08
C LEU A 477 -5.44 13.97 34.73
N GLY A 478 -6.05 15.01 34.15
CA GLY A 478 -5.84 16.38 34.53
C GLY A 478 -4.39 16.83 34.42
N ALA A 479 -3.64 16.22 33.48
CA ALA A 479 -2.23 16.52 33.29
C ALA A 479 -2.03 17.93 32.69
N ALA A 480 -1.29 18.77 33.33
CA ALA A 480 -0.94 20.12 32.88
C ALA A 480 0.05 20.05 31.68
N ALA A 481 0.16 21.12 30.90
CA ALA A 481 1.01 21.16 29.72
C ALA A 481 2.49 20.88 29.99
N ASP A 482 3.00 21.39 31.15
CA ASP A 482 4.38 21.24 31.59
C ASP A 482 4.78 19.84 32.08
N CYS A 483 3.83 18.91 32.14
CA CYS A 483 4.08 17.50 32.43
C CYS A 483 3.74 16.56 31.26
N ARG A 484 3.57 17.10 30.05
CA ARG A 484 3.29 16.32 28.83
C ARG A 484 4.43 16.36 27.81
N ASP A 485 5.48 17.15 28.07
CA ASP A 485 6.64 17.25 27.19
C ASP A 485 7.54 16.01 27.30
N TRP A 486 8.43 15.89 26.33
CA TRP A 486 9.33 14.74 26.21
C TRP A 486 10.26 14.60 27.44
N ASP A 487 10.78 15.70 27.95
CA ASP A 487 11.74 15.68 29.06
C ASP A 487 11.08 15.20 30.33
N SER A 488 9.82 15.58 30.56
CA SER A 488 9.03 15.11 31.70
C SER A 488 8.80 13.61 31.74
N ALA A 489 8.91 12.91 30.60
CA ALA A 489 8.79 11.44 30.56
C ALA A 489 9.96 10.71 31.22
N ALA A 490 11.12 11.36 31.42
CA ALA A 490 12.27 10.80 32.13
C ALA A 490 12.20 11.05 33.66
N GLU A 491 11.29 11.91 34.12
CA GLU A 491 11.18 12.33 35.50
C GLU A 491 9.92 11.77 36.14
N TRP A 492 10.10 11.03 37.23
CA TRP A 492 8.98 10.56 38.05
C TRP A 492 8.43 11.69 38.93
N GLY A 493 7.12 11.73 39.12
CA GLY A 493 6.48 12.66 40.04
C GLY A 493 6.18 14.03 39.45
N ARG A 494 5.97 14.13 38.12
CA ARG A 494 5.67 15.41 37.46
C ARG A 494 4.19 15.78 37.49
N LEU A 495 3.27 14.83 37.73
CA LEU A 495 1.89 15.19 38.05
C LEU A 495 1.79 15.99 39.34
N SER A 496 0.82 16.88 39.41
CA SER A 496 0.54 17.62 40.65
C SER A 496 0.38 16.65 41.84
N ALA A 497 0.91 17.00 43.00
CA ALA A 497 0.72 16.21 44.20
C ALA A 497 -0.76 16.06 44.57
N SER A 498 -1.60 17.04 44.21
CA SER A 498 -3.07 16.99 44.33
C SER A 498 -3.71 16.97 42.94
N VAL A 499 -3.52 15.88 42.22
CA VAL A 499 -4.04 15.72 40.85
C VAL A 499 -5.55 15.48 40.89
N THR A 500 -6.27 16.12 39.96
CA THR A 500 -7.72 15.94 39.77
C THR A 500 -7.95 15.21 38.46
N VAL A 501 -8.62 14.06 38.53
CA VAL A 501 -9.00 13.26 37.34
C VAL A 501 -10.39 13.64 36.83
N HIS A 502 -10.65 13.38 35.57
CA HIS A 502 -11.93 13.65 34.94
C HIS A 502 -12.57 12.38 34.36
N LYS A 503 -13.88 12.26 34.52
CA LYS A 503 -14.65 11.16 33.88
C LYS A 503 -14.70 11.31 32.36
N GLY A 504 -14.82 10.21 31.68
CA GLY A 504 -15.02 10.18 30.23
C GLY A 504 -15.45 8.80 29.73
N GLU A 505 -15.84 8.73 28.48
CA GLU A 505 -16.21 7.48 27.81
C GLU A 505 -14.99 6.55 27.61
N ALA A 506 -15.20 5.26 27.36
CA ALA A 506 -14.12 4.33 27.06
C ALA A 506 -13.26 4.85 25.89
N ILE A 507 -11.95 4.95 26.08
CA ILE A 507 -11.03 5.46 25.04
C ILE A 507 -10.98 4.47 23.86
N PHE A 508 -10.92 3.18 24.18
CA PHE A 508 -11.02 2.08 23.25
C PHE A 508 -12.10 1.13 23.72
N PRO A 509 -13.31 1.20 23.14
CA PRO A 509 -14.38 0.24 23.46
C PRO A 509 -13.99 -1.15 22.95
N ARG A 510 -14.36 -2.17 23.71
CA ARG A 510 -14.16 -3.56 23.29
C ARG A 510 -15.04 -3.88 22.08
N ILE A 511 -14.47 -4.53 21.10
CA ILE A 511 -15.10 -4.89 19.83
C ILE A 511 -15.62 -6.34 19.95
N ASP A 512 -16.89 -6.54 19.58
CA ASP A 512 -17.44 -7.88 19.36
C ASP A 512 -16.87 -8.45 18.06
N MET A 513 -16.03 -9.48 18.17
CA MET A 513 -15.28 -10.03 17.05
C MET A 513 -16.18 -10.65 16.00
N GLU A 514 -17.15 -11.50 16.38
CA GLU A 514 -18.01 -12.20 15.43
C GLU A 514 -18.86 -11.21 14.62
N LYS A 515 -19.44 -10.24 15.30
CA LYS A 515 -20.22 -9.19 14.65
C LYS A 515 -19.38 -8.32 13.71
N ALA A 516 -18.18 -7.92 14.14
CA ALA A 516 -17.30 -7.06 13.34
C ALA A 516 -16.78 -7.78 12.09
N LEU A 517 -16.44 -9.07 12.19
CA LEU A 517 -16.01 -9.87 11.04
C LEU A 517 -17.15 -10.04 10.03
N ALA A 518 -18.35 -10.38 10.48
CA ALA A 518 -19.52 -10.51 9.59
C ALA A 518 -19.83 -9.19 8.85
N GLU A 519 -19.72 -8.05 9.53
CA GLU A 519 -19.90 -6.74 8.90
C GLU A 519 -18.82 -6.43 7.85
N LEU A 520 -17.54 -6.75 8.13
CA LEU A 520 -16.45 -6.55 7.18
C LEU A 520 -16.59 -7.46 5.94
N GLU A 521 -16.98 -8.72 6.13
CA GLU A 521 -17.26 -9.64 5.02
C GLU A 521 -18.39 -9.12 4.13
N ALA A 522 -19.48 -8.64 4.71
CA ALA A 522 -20.59 -8.06 3.96
C ALA A 522 -20.17 -6.82 3.15
N ILE A 523 -19.29 -5.96 3.72
CA ILE A 523 -18.74 -4.80 3.01
C ILE A 523 -17.86 -5.26 1.84
N GLN A 524 -16.99 -6.25 2.05
CA GLN A 524 -16.12 -6.79 0.98
C GLN A 524 -16.94 -7.42 -0.14
N GLU A 525 -17.97 -8.18 0.18
CA GLU A 525 -18.87 -8.77 -0.83
C GLU A 525 -19.62 -7.69 -1.63
N ALA A 526 -20.10 -6.65 -0.95
CA ALA A 526 -20.75 -5.52 -1.61
C ALA A 526 -19.78 -4.77 -2.54
N GLN A 527 -18.54 -4.55 -2.11
CA GLN A 527 -17.50 -3.92 -2.93
C GLN A 527 -17.12 -4.79 -4.14
N LYS A 528 -16.97 -6.12 -3.96
CA LYS A 528 -16.73 -7.06 -5.06
C LYS A 528 -17.87 -7.02 -6.08
N LYS A 529 -19.10 -7.05 -5.60
CA LYS A 529 -20.29 -6.99 -6.47
C LYS A 529 -20.39 -5.67 -7.24
N ALA A 530 -20.06 -4.56 -6.59
CA ALA A 530 -20.05 -3.23 -7.22
C ALA A 530 -18.90 -3.05 -8.24
N ALA A 531 -17.80 -3.77 -8.07
CA ALA A 531 -16.65 -3.73 -8.98
C ALA A 531 -16.83 -4.62 -10.23
N LEU A 532 -17.82 -5.51 -10.22
CA LEU A 532 -18.16 -6.29 -11.41
C LEU A 532 -18.74 -5.35 -12.47
N PRO A 533 -18.27 -5.47 -13.73
CA PRO A 533 -18.83 -4.66 -14.80
C PRO A 533 -20.33 -4.92 -14.94
N ALA A 534 -21.10 -3.88 -15.20
CA ALA A 534 -22.51 -4.02 -15.52
C ALA A 534 -22.64 -4.87 -16.80
N LEU A 535 -23.23 -6.05 -16.65
CA LEU A 535 -23.52 -6.94 -17.77
C LEU A 535 -24.93 -6.62 -18.26
N GLU A 536 -25.03 -6.18 -19.51
CA GLU A 536 -26.30 -5.97 -20.16
C GLU A 536 -26.62 -7.20 -21.02
N THR A 537 -27.76 -7.81 -20.80
CA THR A 537 -28.27 -8.90 -21.62
C THR A 537 -29.51 -8.43 -22.36
N GLU A 538 -29.77 -9.01 -23.51
CA GLU A 538 -31.03 -8.76 -24.21
C GLU A 538 -32.21 -9.14 -23.34
N PRO A 539 -33.30 -8.35 -23.36
CA PRO A 539 -34.52 -8.67 -22.62
C PRO A 539 -35.16 -9.97 -23.15
N LEU A 540 -35.83 -10.68 -22.25
CA LEU A 540 -36.56 -11.90 -22.66
C LEU A 540 -37.60 -11.57 -23.72
N THR A 541 -37.65 -12.40 -24.76
CA THR A 541 -38.70 -12.31 -25.81
C THR A 541 -40.06 -12.61 -25.21
N GLU A 542 -41.04 -11.76 -25.44
CA GLU A 542 -42.41 -11.97 -24.97
C GLU A 542 -43.17 -13.03 -25.81
N GLU A 543 -42.78 -13.19 -27.07
CA GLU A 543 -43.36 -14.20 -27.97
C GLU A 543 -43.00 -15.61 -27.50
N LYS A 544 -44.03 -16.46 -27.37
CA LYS A 544 -43.85 -17.84 -26.91
C LYS A 544 -43.76 -18.77 -28.13
N VAL A 545 -42.76 -19.63 -28.13
CA VAL A 545 -42.61 -20.73 -29.09
C VAL A 545 -43.37 -21.94 -28.53
N ASP A 546 -44.24 -22.54 -29.37
CA ASP A 546 -44.91 -23.78 -28.98
C ASP A 546 -43.91 -24.94 -28.93
N PHE A 547 -44.23 -25.95 -28.14
CA PHE A 547 -43.34 -27.08 -27.87
C PHE A 547 -43.02 -27.91 -29.16
N ASP A 548 -44.02 -28.07 -30.06
CA ASP A 548 -43.84 -28.82 -31.28
C ASP A 548 -42.88 -28.09 -32.24
N THR A 549 -42.94 -26.80 -32.31
CA THR A 549 -41.99 -25.95 -33.07
C THR A 549 -40.58 -26.08 -32.49
N PHE A 550 -40.44 -26.01 -31.17
CA PHE A 550 -39.15 -26.21 -30.52
C PHE A 550 -38.57 -27.59 -30.80
N CYS A 551 -39.37 -28.66 -30.70
CA CYS A 551 -38.97 -30.04 -30.96
C CYS A 551 -38.53 -30.33 -32.40
N ARG A 552 -38.87 -29.47 -33.37
CA ARG A 552 -38.37 -29.58 -34.76
C ARG A 552 -36.91 -29.15 -34.88
N SER A 553 -36.38 -28.41 -33.93
CA SER A 553 -34.98 -28.05 -33.93
C SER A 553 -34.12 -29.18 -33.39
N ASP A 554 -33.09 -29.57 -34.13
CA ASP A 554 -32.18 -30.66 -33.73
C ASP A 554 -30.86 -30.06 -33.21
N PHE A 555 -30.78 -29.92 -31.89
CA PHE A 555 -29.59 -29.47 -31.20
C PHE A 555 -28.73 -30.69 -30.84
N ARG A 556 -27.45 -30.64 -31.24
CA ARG A 556 -26.49 -31.72 -30.99
C ARG A 556 -25.19 -31.23 -30.41
N VAL A 557 -24.57 -32.10 -29.65
CA VAL A 557 -23.18 -31.93 -29.24
C VAL A 557 -22.29 -32.24 -30.44
N VAL A 558 -21.34 -31.35 -30.73
CA VAL A 558 -20.38 -31.48 -31.82
C VAL A 558 -18.95 -31.29 -31.30
N LYS A 559 -18.00 -32.08 -31.84
CA LYS A 559 -16.58 -31.95 -31.50
C LYS A 559 -15.82 -31.29 -32.62
N VAL A 560 -14.99 -30.31 -32.30
CA VAL A 560 -14.18 -29.58 -33.30
C VAL A 560 -12.97 -30.39 -33.67
N LYS A 561 -12.95 -30.94 -34.87
CA LYS A 561 -11.80 -31.65 -35.46
C LYS A 561 -10.77 -30.68 -36.04
N ALA A 562 -11.26 -29.63 -36.72
CA ALA A 562 -10.41 -28.56 -37.26
C ALA A 562 -11.17 -27.23 -37.27
N CYS A 563 -10.43 -26.14 -37.11
CA CYS A 563 -10.93 -24.79 -37.26
C CYS A 563 -9.88 -23.95 -38.00
N GLU A 564 -10.33 -23.13 -38.95
CA GLU A 564 -9.44 -22.26 -39.72
C GLU A 564 -10.13 -20.95 -40.13
N ALA A 565 -9.36 -19.89 -40.28
CA ALA A 565 -9.85 -18.61 -40.76
C ALA A 565 -10.25 -18.69 -42.25
N VAL A 566 -11.39 -18.10 -42.61
CA VAL A 566 -11.85 -18.07 -44.00
C VAL A 566 -11.08 -17.01 -44.78
N LYS A 567 -10.38 -17.39 -45.85
CA LYS A 567 -9.65 -16.49 -46.73
C LYS A 567 -10.56 -15.35 -47.21
N LYS A 568 -10.11 -14.11 -47.09
CA LYS A 568 -10.84 -12.88 -47.46
C LYS A 568 -11.99 -12.50 -46.50
N SER A 569 -12.03 -13.02 -45.28
CA SER A 569 -12.99 -12.62 -44.26
C SER A 569 -12.32 -12.50 -42.89
N ASP A 570 -12.31 -11.32 -42.32
CA ASP A 570 -11.77 -11.08 -40.97
C ASP A 570 -12.76 -11.49 -39.87
N LYS A 571 -13.95 -12.01 -40.23
CA LYS A 571 -15.01 -12.33 -39.27
C LYS A 571 -15.32 -13.80 -39.18
N LEU A 572 -15.03 -14.61 -40.26
CA LEU A 572 -15.51 -15.95 -40.37
C LEU A 572 -14.43 -17.00 -40.02
N LEU A 573 -14.83 -17.94 -39.18
CA LEU A 573 -14.11 -19.21 -38.95
C LEU A 573 -14.86 -20.35 -39.62
N ARG A 574 -14.11 -21.27 -40.24
CA ARG A 574 -14.60 -22.51 -40.82
C ARG A 574 -14.32 -23.66 -39.87
N PHE A 575 -15.36 -24.36 -39.48
CA PHE A 575 -15.30 -25.52 -38.58
C PHE A 575 -15.50 -26.80 -39.35
N THR A 576 -14.67 -27.79 -39.06
CA THR A 576 -14.88 -29.20 -39.40
C THR A 576 -15.24 -29.93 -38.11
N LEU A 577 -16.46 -30.42 -38.02
CA LEU A 577 -17.08 -30.93 -36.80
C LEU A 577 -17.45 -32.41 -36.95
N ASP A 578 -17.17 -33.17 -35.87
CA ASP A 578 -17.79 -34.47 -35.66
C ASP A 578 -19.16 -34.28 -34.98
N ASP A 579 -20.24 -34.70 -35.61
CA ASP A 579 -21.61 -34.67 -35.13
C ASP A 579 -22.17 -36.06 -34.82
N GLY A 580 -21.31 -37.08 -34.77
CA GLY A 580 -21.69 -38.46 -34.48
C GLY A 580 -22.30 -39.22 -35.68
N THR A 581 -22.42 -38.60 -36.86
CA THR A 581 -23.00 -39.25 -38.06
C THR A 581 -21.99 -40.06 -38.86
N GLY A 582 -20.70 -39.96 -38.52
CA GLY A 582 -19.61 -40.61 -39.27
C GLY A 582 -19.10 -39.80 -40.47
N THR A 583 -19.72 -38.67 -40.79
CA THR A 583 -19.28 -37.70 -41.81
C THR A 583 -19.03 -36.34 -41.16
N ASP A 584 -17.96 -35.70 -41.60
CA ASP A 584 -17.61 -34.39 -41.03
C ASP A 584 -18.60 -33.31 -41.49
N ARG A 585 -19.10 -32.53 -40.52
CA ARG A 585 -20.01 -31.41 -40.78
C ARG A 585 -19.22 -30.12 -40.88
N GLN A 586 -19.50 -29.32 -41.91
CA GLN A 586 -18.93 -27.98 -42.05
C GLN A 586 -19.91 -26.92 -41.53
N ILE A 587 -19.44 -26.07 -40.63
CA ILE A 587 -20.16 -24.88 -40.18
C ILE A 587 -19.24 -23.66 -40.29
N LEU A 588 -19.78 -22.54 -40.78
CA LEU A 588 -19.11 -21.26 -40.78
C LEU A 588 -19.74 -20.36 -39.70
N SER A 589 -18.91 -19.73 -38.88
CA SER A 589 -19.37 -18.85 -37.80
C SER A 589 -18.61 -17.51 -37.78
N GLY A 590 -19.32 -16.42 -37.56
CA GLY A 590 -18.79 -15.07 -37.56
C GLY A 590 -18.10 -14.61 -36.24
N ILE A 591 -17.29 -15.49 -35.66
CA ILE A 591 -16.76 -15.34 -34.30
C ILE A 591 -15.25 -15.11 -34.25
N HIS A 592 -14.59 -14.86 -35.37
CA HIS A 592 -13.13 -14.64 -35.42
C HIS A 592 -12.67 -13.39 -34.61
N LYS A 593 -13.59 -12.46 -34.31
CA LYS A 593 -13.31 -11.33 -33.43
C LYS A 593 -13.04 -11.77 -31.99
N TRP A 594 -13.59 -12.90 -31.54
CA TRP A 594 -13.57 -13.35 -30.14
C TRP A 594 -12.74 -14.63 -29.93
N TYR A 595 -12.46 -15.41 -31.00
CA TYR A 595 -11.74 -16.68 -30.91
C TYR A 595 -10.74 -16.85 -32.04
N GLU A 596 -9.53 -17.27 -31.70
CA GLU A 596 -8.57 -17.77 -32.67
C GLU A 596 -8.80 -19.25 -32.95
N PRO A 597 -8.56 -19.73 -34.19
CA PRO A 597 -8.79 -21.14 -34.61
C PRO A 597 -8.21 -22.19 -33.68
N GLU A 598 -6.98 -21.95 -33.20
CA GLU A 598 -6.20 -22.84 -32.33
C GLU A 598 -6.84 -23.07 -30.97
N GLN A 599 -7.59 -22.09 -30.46
CA GLN A 599 -8.29 -22.16 -29.18
C GLN A 599 -9.50 -23.09 -29.21
N LEU A 600 -10.02 -23.40 -30.41
CA LEU A 600 -11.27 -24.08 -30.62
C LEU A 600 -11.09 -25.54 -31.03
N VAL A 601 -9.95 -25.93 -31.60
CA VAL A 601 -9.68 -27.34 -31.98
C VAL A 601 -9.69 -28.20 -30.71
N GLY A 602 -10.41 -29.34 -30.84
CA GLY A 602 -10.58 -30.28 -29.72
C GLY A 602 -11.69 -29.94 -28.74
N LYS A 603 -12.33 -28.76 -28.83
CA LYS A 603 -13.44 -28.38 -27.96
C LYS A 603 -14.73 -29.06 -28.32
N THR A 604 -15.60 -29.25 -27.33
CA THR A 604 -16.93 -29.81 -27.43
C THR A 604 -17.98 -28.71 -27.32
N LEU A 605 -18.75 -28.52 -28.39
CA LEU A 605 -19.68 -27.41 -28.58
C LEU A 605 -21.11 -27.89 -28.78
N VAL A 606 -22.05 -26.98 -28.80
CA VAL A 606 -23.45 -27.20 -29.15
C VAL A 606 -23.78 -26.56 -30.50
N ALA A 607 -24.42 -27.28 -31.37
CA ALA A 607 -24.88 -26.79 -32.67
C ALA A 607 -26.33 -27.20 -32.97
N ILE A 608 -27.04 -26.35 -33.69
CA ILE A 608 -28.26 -26.76 -34.37
C ILE A 608 -27.86 -27.33 -35.75
N VAL A 609 -28.22 -28.57 -36.02
CA VAL A 609 -27.67 -29.35 -37.14
C VAL A 609 -28.65 -29.56 -38.29
N ASN A 610 -29.92 -29.25 -38.14
CA ASN A 610 -30.97 -29.42 -39.12
C ASN A 610 -31.41 -28.12 -39.82
N LEU A 611 -30.55 -27.08 -39.80
CA LEU A 611 -30.78 -25.91 -40.63
C LEU A 611 -30.49 -26.19 -42.11
N PRO A 612 -31.22 -25.56 -43.04
CA PRO A 612 -30.91 -25.64 -44.46
C PRO A 612 -29.48 -25.12 -44.73
N PRO A 613 -28.71 -25.80 -45.61
CA PRO A 613 -27.37 -25.35 -45.96
C PRO A 613 -27.38 -23.92 -46.52
N ARG A 614 -26.43 -23.09 -46.04
CA ARG A 614 -26.28 -21.71 -46.48
C ARG A 614 -24.89 -21.45 -47.05
N LYS A 615 -24.83 -20.83 -48.24
CA LYS A 615 -23.54 -20.44 -48.82
C LYS A 615 -23.05 -19.10 -48.24
N MET A 616 -21.81 -19.10 -47.73
CA MET A 616 -21.12 -17.92 -47.18
C MET A 616 -19.70 -17.90 -47.78
N MET A 617 -19.31 -16.82 -48.43
CA MET A 617 -17.99 -16.67 -49.08
C MET A 617 -17.59 -17.86 -50.02
N GLY A 618 -18.59 -18.46 -50.70
CA GLY A 618 -18.37 -19.60 -51.58
C GLY A 618 -18.29 -20.97 -50.88
N LEU A 619 -18.34 -21.01 -49.58
CA LEU A 619 -18.38 -22.23 -48.77
C LEU A 619 -19.79 -22.50 -48.25
N GLU A 620 -20.14 -23.75 -48.01
CA GLU A 620 -21.46 -24.14 -47.51
C GLU A 620 -21.43 -24.38 -46.01
N SER A 621 -22.31 -23.71 -45.25
CA SER A 621 -22.48 -23.90 -43.81
C SER A 621 -23.72 -24.78 -43.58
N CYS A 622 -23.55 -25.92 -42.91
CA CYS A 622 -24.59 -26.93 -42.66
C CYS A 622 -25.01 -26.95 -41.18
N GLY A 623 -25.42 -25.81 -40.66
CA GLY A 623 -25.82 -25.64 -39.26
C GLY A 623 -25.35 -24.34 -38.67
N MET A 624 -25.53 -24.17 -37.35
CA MET A 624 -25.07 -22.98 -36.61
C MET A 624 -24.58 -23.40 -35.22
N LEU A 625 -23.42 -22.91 -34.83
CA LEU A 625 -22.92 -23.03 -33.44
C LEU A 625 -23.73 -22.11 -32.51
N LEU A 626 -24.04 -22.59 -31.32
CA LEU A 626 -24.73 -21.79 -30.32
C LEU A 626 -23.73 -20.97 -29.52
N SER A 627 -24.06 -19.71 -29.30
CA SER A 627 -23.31 -18.78 -28.50
C SER A 627 -24.24 -17.93 -27.65
N ALA A 628 -23.75 -17.50 -26.51
CA ALA A 628 -24.38 -16.49 -25.66
C ALA A 628 -23.71 -15.15 -25.92
N THR A 629 -24.50 -14.10 -26.10
CA THR A 629 -24.01 -12.72 -26.25
C THR A 629 -24.49 -11.86 -25.11
N HIS A 630 -23.64 -10.94 -24.68
CA HIS A 630 -23.96 -9.90 -23.72
C HIS A 630 -23.11 -8.67 -24.01
N THR A 631 -23.48 -7.54 -23.43
CA THR A 631 -22.68 -6.32 -23.52
C THR A 631 -21.92 -6.10 -22.22
N GLU A 632 -20.63 -5.88 -22.32
CA GLU A 632 -19.77 -5.53 -21.20
C GLU A 632 -19.09 -4.18 -21.51
N LYS A 633 -19.31 -3.17 -20.68
CA LYS A 633 -18.78 -1.80 -20.89
C LYS A 633 -19.08 -1.22 -22.27
N GLY A 634 -20.27 -1.49 -22.81
CA GLY A 634 -20.70 -1.03 -24.13
C GLY A 634 -20.10 -1.78 -25.31
N GLN A 635 -19.38 -2.89 -25.08
CA GLN A 635 -18.84 -3.77 -26.12
C GLN A 635 -19.55 -5.12 -26.10
N GLU A 636 -19.90 -5.62 -27.27
CA GLU A 636 -20.47 -6.95 -27.43
C GLU A 636 -19.41 -8.02 -27.13
N VAL A 637 -19.75 -8.92 -26.22
CA VAL A 637 -18.97 -10.12 -25.87
C VAL A 637 -19.77 -11.36 -26.27
N LEU A 638 -19.11 -12.30 -26.90
CA LEU A 638 -19.70 -13.55 -27.36
C LEU A 638 -18.96 -14.75 -26.77
N ASN A 639 -19.70 -15.67 -26.17
CA ASN A 639 -19.18 -16.92 -25.64
C ASN A 639 -19.86 -18.12 -26.33
N LEU A 640 -19.07 -19.04 -26.92
CA LEU A 640 -19.58 -20.28 -27.40
C LEU A 640 -20.13 -21.15 -26.27
N ILE A 641 -21.23 -21.85 -26.51
CA ILE A 641 -21.78 -22.81 -25.56
C ILE A 641 -20.92 -24.08 -25.63
N MET A 642 -20.02 -24.22 -24.66
CA MET A 642 -19.14 -25.37 -24.49
C MET A 642 -19.74 -26.31 -23.45
N VAL A 643 -19.59 -27.63 -23.69
CA VAL A 643 -20.05 -28.70 -22.80
C VAL A 643 -18.89 -29.61 -22.42
N ASP A 644 -19.06 -30.45 -21.40
CA ASP A 644 -18.03 -31.40 -20.94
C ASP A 644 -17.60 -32.33 -22.09
N ASP A 645 -16.28 -32.44 -22.28
CA ASP A 645 -15.66 -33.25 -23.33
C ASP A 645 -15.99 -34.75 -23.21
N LYS A 646 -16.53 -35.21 -22.08
CA LYS A 646 -17.02 -36.56 -21.86
C LYS A 646 -18.32 -36.86 -22.65
N ILE A 647 -19.05 -35.81 -23.03
CA ILE A 647 -20.29 -35.98 -23.79
C ILE A 647 -19.94 -36.39 -25.22
N PRO A 648 -20.49 -37.50 -25.73
CA PRO A 648 -20.15 -37.96 -27.06
C PRO A 648 -20.71 -37.04 -28.16
N ALA A 649 -19.99 -36.92 -29.26
CA ALA A 649 -20.48 -36.25 -30.45
C ALA A 649 -21.80 -36.90 -30.93
N GLY A 650 -22.75 -36.08 -31.38
CA GLY A 650 -24.09 -36.52 -31.77
C GLY A 650 -25.09 -36.64 -30.61
N ALA A 651 -24.70 -36.45 -29.35
CA ALA A 651 -25.64 -36.43 -28.25
C ALA A 651 -26.71 -35.34 -28.48
N LYS A 652 -27.97 -35.68 -28.37
CA LYS A 652 -29.10 -34.78 -28.58
C LYS A 652 -29.36 -33.97 -27.29
N LEU A 653 -29.58 -32.67 -27.44
CA LEU A 653 -30.13 -31.84 -26.39
C LEU A 653 -31.66 -31.89 -26.41
N CYS A 654 -32.27 -32.02 -25.25
CA CYS A 654 -33.72 -32.08 -25.05
C CYS A 654 -34.14 -31.17 -23.87
#